data_32e265366827cf1ba58ee816997f1017
#
_entry.id   32e265366827cf1ba58ee816997f1017
#
_cell.length_a   1.000
_cell.length_b   1.000
_cell.length_c   1.000
_cell.angle_alpha   90.00
_cell.angle_beta   90.00
_cell.angle_gamma   90.00
#
_symmetry.space_group_name_H-M   'P 1'
#
loop_
_entity.id
_entity.type
_entity.pdbx_description
1 polymer ?
#
loop_
_entity_poly.entity_id
_entity_poly.type
_entity_poly.pdbx_seq_one_letter_code
_entity_poly.pdbx_strand_id
1 'polypeptide(L)'
;MSGKPAARQGDMTRKGLDIVQGSAGVLIGAPTGVACSVCPGGITYANPVNPVLGAKVLPGETDLALPCPLPFILFRAYSSYRTRTPAPVGVFGPGWKAPFDIRLQIRDEGLILNDSGGRSIHFEPLFPGEISYSRSESLWLARGGVAAQHSSQPLSALWQVLPEDVRLSPHVYLATNSLQGPWWILSWPEPPAYRVLTVVVDGFGRSLTFHRAAEGDVAGAVTGVTDGAGRRFHMALSTQAQRAEASRKQRASSLSSPASPRSVSSSQVFPDTLPAGTEYGADNGIRLEAVWLTHDPAYPDEQPTAPLARYTYTAGGELRAVYDRSGMQVRGFTYDAEHAGRMVAHHYAGRPESCYRYDDTGRVTEQVNPEGLDYRFEYGESRVIITDSLNRREVLYTEGEGGLKRVVKKEHADGSITRSEYDEAGRLKAQTDAAGRRTEYRLHMASGKLTSVILPDGRTVRYGYNSQRQVTSVTYPDGLRSSREYDEKGRLAEETSRNGNITRWFYDSSRSGLPCAVEDGTGVRRRITRNRYGQLQAFTDCSGYTTRYEYDRYGQQIAVHREEGISTYSSYNPRGQLVSQRDAQGRETRYEYSAAGDLTAIVAPDGSRSEIQYDAWGKAVSTTQGGLTRSMGYDAAGRITVLTNENGSQSTFRYDPVDRLT
;
A
#
# COMPACT_ATOMS: atom_id res chain seq x y z
N MET A 1 -0.04 -7.63 -10.91
CA MET A 1 0.75 -8.11 -9.76
C MET A 1 -0.22 -8.71 -8.75
N SER A 2 -0.23 -10.00 -8.67
CA SER A 2 -1.15 -10.76 -7.83
C SER A 2 -0.74 -10.72 -6.37
N GLY A 3 -1.49 -10.01 -5.54
CA GLY A 3 -1.61 -10.28 -4.11
C GLY A 3 -0.37 -10.22 -3.22
N LYS A 4 0.77 -9.72 -3.68
CA LYS A 4 1.92 -9.50 -2.79
C LYS A 4 1.82 -8.11 -2.18
N PRO A 5 2.00 -7.96 -0.85
CA PRO A 5 2.00 -6.66 -0.23
C PRO A 5 3.08 -5.77 -0.87
N ALA A 6 2.76 -4.50 -1.07
CA ALA A 6 3.73 -3.52 -1.53
C ALA A 6 4.90 -3.47 -0.53
N ALA A 7 6.11 -3.47 -1.03
CA ALA A 7 7.29 -3.31 -0.19
C ALA A 7 7.30 -1.91 0.43
N ARG A 8 7.67 -1.81 1.70
CA ARG A 8 7.70 -0.57 2.48
C ARG A 8 9.13 -0.10 2.66
N GLN A 9 9.29 1.18 2.92
CA GLN A 9 10.59 1.70 3.35
C GLN A 9 11.02 0.99 4.65
N GLY A 10 12.21 0.42 4.64
CA GLY A 10 12.75 -0.40 5.73
C GLY A 10 12.44 -1.89 5.63
N ASP A 11 11.66 -2.33 4.65
CA ASP A 11 11.49 -3.76 4.37
C ASP A 11 12.75 -4.32 3.71
N MET A 12 13.18 -5.49 4.17
CA MET A 12 14.35 -6.16 3.61
C MET A 12 14.03 -6.80 2.27
N THR A 13 14.87 -6.58 1.28
CA THR A 13 14.81 -7.32 0.02
C THR A 13 15.34 -8.74 0.20
N ARG A 14 15.06 -9.65 -0.75
CA ARG A 14 15.63 -11.01 -0.74
C ARG A 14 17.17 -11.04 -0.69
N LYS A 15 17.82 -9.94 -1.02
CA LYS A 15 19.28 -9.79 -0.97
C LYS A 15 19.78 -9.14 0.33
N GLY A 16 18.90 -8.95 1.31
CA GLY A 16 19.27 -8.33 2.59
C GLY A 16 19.53 -6.83 2.54
N LEU A 17 19.05 -6.15 1.48
CA LEU A 17 19.14 -4.70 1.35
C LEU A 17 17.83 -4.07 1.78
N ASP A 18 17.91 -3.05 2.63
CA ASP A 18 16.73 -2.29 3.02
C ASP A 18 16.18 -1.45 1.87
N ILE A 19 14.88 -1.31 1.82
CA ILE A 19 14.24 -0.37 0.92
C ILE A 19 14.38 1.02 1.53
N VAL A 20 15.34 1.78 1.03
CA VAL A 20 15.68 3.11 1.58
C VAL A 20 14.76 4.22 1.08
N GLN A 21 13.95 3.95 0.05
CA GLN A 21 13.04 4.95 -0.50
C GLN A 21 11.73 4.30 -0.96
N GLY A 22 10.66 4.63 -0.27
CA GLY A 22 9.30 4.29 -0.66
C GLY A 22 8.65 5.39 -1.50
N SER A 23 7.42 5.18 -1.92
CA SER A 23 6.64 6.20 -2.60
C SER A 23 6.38 7.39 -1.69
N ALA A 24 6.81 8.56 -2.11
CA ALA A 24 6.74 9.78 -1.31
C ALA A 24 5.30 10.30 -1.09
N GLY A 25 4.33 9.83 -1.87
CA GLY A 25 2.93 10.26 -1.78
C GLY A 25 2.04 9.41 -0.88
N VAL A 26 2.58 8.38 -0.24
CA VAL A 26 1.77 7.44 0.54
C VAL A 26 2.29 7.34 1.97
N LEU A 27 1.47 7.75 2.93
CA LEU A 27 1.69 7.45 4.33
C LEU A 27 1.25 6.00 4.57
N ILE A 28 2.12 5.06 4.23
CA ILE A 28 1.92 3.65 4.55
C ILE A 28 2.39 3.45 6.00
N GLY A 29 1.62 2.71 6.74
CA GLY A 29 1.94 2.37 8.13
C GLY A 29 3.40 1.96 8.31
N ALA A 30 3.90 2.17 9.48
CA ALA A 30 5.29 2.02 9.86
C ALA A 30 5.92 0.68 9.44
N PRO A 31 7.27 0.60 9.33
CA PRO A 31 8.00 -0.62 8.99
C PRO A 31 7.63 -1.82 9.86
N THR A 32 7.89 -3.01 9.36
CA THR A 32 7.67 -4.29 10.06
C THR A 32 8.10 -4.21 11.54
N GLY A 33 7.17 -4.49 12.44
CA GLY A 33 7.41 -4.42 13.88
C GLY A 33 6.98 -3.13 14.58
N VAL A 34 6.42 -2.17 13.84
CA VAL A 34 5.90 -0.93 14.41
C VAL A 34 4.43 -1.08 14.83
N ALA A 35 4.09 -0.43 15.91
CA ALA A 35 2.74 -0.39 16.44
C ALA A 35 1.78 0.27 15.45
N CYS A 36 0.72 -0.44 15.12
CA CYS A 36 -0.37 0.06 14.29
C CYS A 36 -1.68 -0.16 15.06
N SER A 37 -2.45 0.89 15.28
CA SER A 37 -3.72 0.79 16.02
C SER A 37 -4.79 0.00 15.25
N VAL A 38 -4.63 -0.17 13.94
CA VAL A 38 -5.55 -0.93 13.09
C VAL A 38 -5.05 -2.34 12.82
N CYS A 39 -3.73 -2.53 12.78
CA CYS A 39 -3.08 -3.82 12.56
C CYS A 39 -1.97 -4.08 13.58
N PRO A 40 -2.31 -4.25 14.87
CA PRO A 40 -1.30 -4.52 15.89
C PRO A 40 -0.45 -5.74 15.53
N GLY A 41 0.87 -5.57 15.51
CA GLY A 41 1.81 -6.63 15.17
C GLY A 41 1.82 -7.06 13.70
N GLY A 42 1.03 -6.43 12.83
CA GLY A 42 0.95 -6.76 11.40
C GLY A 42 0.39 -8.15 11.09
N ILE A 43 -0.28 -8.78 12.03
CA ILE A 43 -0.81 -10.15 11.89
C ILE A 43 -2.16 -10.12 11.19
N THR A 44 -2.28 -10.89 10.11
CA THR A 44 -3.54 -11.08 9.39
C THR A 44 -3.69 -12.55 8.95
N TYR A 45 -4.94 -12.97 8.77
CA TYR A 45 -5.29 -14.30 8.27
C TYR A 45 -6.08 -14.20 6.97
N ALA A 46 -5.64 -14.95 5.99
CA ALA A 46 -6.26 -15.14 4.67
C ALA A 46 -6.63 -13.83 3.94
N ASN A 47 -7.91 -13.56 3.68
CA ASN A 47 -8.44 -12.43 2.89
C ASN A 47 -8.97 -11.28 3.76
N PRO A 48 -8.11 -10.36 4.25
CA PRO A 48 -7.39 -10.62 5.49
C PRO A 48 -8.24 -10.22 6.70
N VAL A 49 -8.11 -10.94 7.79
CA VAL A 49 -8.69 -10.62 9.10
C VAL A 49 -7.55 -10.38 10.08
N ASN A 50 -7.61 -9.28 10.82
CA ASN A 50 -6.72 -9.04 11.95
C ASN A 50 -7.32 -9.68 13.20
N PRO A 51 -6.75 -10.79 13.71
CA PRO A 51 -7.35 -11.51 14.81
C PRO A 51 -7.15 -10.82 16.16
N VAL A 52 -6.19 -9.93 16.28
CA VAL A 52 -5.92 -9.20 17.55
C VAL A 52 -7.04 -8.21 17.84
N LEU A 53 -7.55 -7.54 16.82
CA LEU A 53 -8.68 -6.60 16.93
C LEU A 53 -10.01 -7.23 16.57
N GLY A 54 -10.02 -8.38 15.92
CA GLY A 54 -11.22 -8.96 15.34
C GLY A 54 -11.71 -8.20 14.11
N ALA A 55 -10.84 -7.48 13.43
CA ALA A 55 -11.23 -6.59 12.35
C ALA A 55 -11.05 -7.25 10.97
N LYS A 56 -12.07 -7.12 10.11
CA LYS A 56 -11.89 -7.30 8.67
C LYS A 56 -11.11 -6.09 8.14
N VAL A 57 -9.98 -6.33 7.49
CA VAL A 57 -9.13 -5.27 6.96
C VAL A 57 -8.80 -5.48 5.50
N LEU A 58 -8.63 -4.37 4.77
CA LEU A 58 -7.97 -4.30 3.47
C LEU A 58 -6.93 -3.18 3.60
N PRO A 59 -5.65 -3.52 3.84
CA PRO A 59 -4.67 -2.52 4.27
C PRO A 59 -4.26 -1.51 3.19
N GLY A 60 -4.62 -1.76 1.94
CA GLY A 60 -4.45 -0.81 0.85
C GLY A 60 -4.52 -1.50 -0.50
N GLU A 61 -5.44 -1.07 -1.36
CA GLU A 61 -5.57 -1.49 -2.74
C GLU A 61 -5.39 -0.28 -3.65
N THR A 62 -4.43 -0.33 -4.56
CA THR A 62 -4.10 0.78 -5.45
C THR A 62 -4.91 0.71 -6.73
N ASP A 63 -5.66 1.77 -7.04
CA ASP A 63 -6.45 1.89 -8.25
C ASP A 63 -5.73 2.72 -9.32
N LEU A 64 -4.83 3.60 -8.90
CA LEU A 64 -4.11 4.53 -9.77
C LEU A 64 -2.73 4.80 -9.19
N ALA A 65 -1.69 4.62 -10.01
CA ALA A 65 -0.31 4.97 -9.67
C ALA A 65 0.48 5.22 -10.95
N LEU A 66 0.46 6.45 -11.45
CA LEU A 66 1.30 6.85 -12.60
C LEU A 66 2.69 7.25 -12.10
N PRO A 67 3.77 6.75 -12.71
CA PRO A 67 5.13 7.07 -12.27
C PRO A 67 5.42 8.57 -12.34
N CYS A 68 5.97 9.10 -11.24
CA CYS A 68 6.45 10.48 -11.20
C CYS A 68 7.22 10.69 -9.88
N PRO A 69 8.10 11.70 -9.79
CA PRO A 69 8.59 12.16 -8.49
C PRO A 69 7.41 12.72 -7.71
N LEU A 70 7.13 12.23 -6.53
CA LEU A 70 5.98 12.60 -5.72
C LEU A 70 4.64 12.29 -6.44
N PRO A 71 4.36 11.02 -6.71
CA PRO A 71 3.18 10.63 -7.51
C PRO A 71 1.88 10.74 -6.72
N PHE A 72 0.78 10.96 -7.46
CA PHE A 72 -0.55 10.70 -6.93
C PHE A 72 -0.84 9.20 -6.99
N ILE A 73 -0.84 8.56 -5.84
CA ILE A 73 -1.22 7.15 -5.70
C ILE A 73 -2.57 7.10 -5.03
N LEU A 74 -3.59 6.68 -5.78
CA LEU A 74 -4.93 6.52 -5.26
C LEU A 74 -5.10 5.08 -4.76
N PHE A 75 -5.02 4.91 -3.45
CA PHE A 75 -5.28 3.65 -2.79
C PHE A 75 -6.50 3.76 -1.88
N ARG A 76 -7.09 2.61 -1.58
CA ARG A 76 -8.23 2.48 -0.67
C ARG A 76 -7.87 1.52 0.45
N ALA A 77 -8.02 1.93 1.67
CA ALA A 77 -7.84 1.09 2.83
C ALA A 77 -9.19 0.92 3.56
N TYR A 78 -9.49 -0.30 3.98
CA TYR A 78 -10.70 -0.61 4.73
C TYR A 78 -10.37 -1.23 6.07
N SER A 79 -11.13 -0.87 7.09
CA SER A 79 -11.15 -1.58 8.37
C SER A 79 -12.56 -1.57 8.96
N SER A 80 -12.99 -2.72 9.45
CA SER A 80 -14.22 -2.83 10.21
C SER A 80 -14.07 -2.39 11.67
N TYR A 81 -12.84 -2.11 12.12
CA TYR A 81 -12.57 -1.66 13.48
C TYR A 81 -13.15 -0.27 13.72
N ARG A 82 -13.84 -0.13 14.84
CA ARG A 82 -14.48 1.13 15.27
C ARG A 82 -13.66 1.75 16.39
N THR A 83 -13.03 2.89 16.08
CA THR A 83 -12.30 3.66 17.11
C THR A 83 -13.28 4.45 17.96
N ARG A 84 -12.85 4.84 19.17
CA ARG A 84 -13.63 5.74 20.04
C ARG A 84 -13.66 7.19 19.54
N THR A 85 -12.72 7.53 18.65
CA THR A 85 -12.53 8.88 18.12
C THR A 85 -12.42 8.84 16.58
N PRO A 86 -13.49 8.40 15.87
CA PRO A 86 -13.41 8.24 14.44
C PRO A 86 -13.30 9.59 13.74
N ALA A 87 -12.50 9.64 12.67
CA ALA A 87 -12.52 10.75 11.72
C ALA A 87 -13.82 10.71 10.92
N PRO A 88 -14.25 11.82 10.32
CA PRO A 88 -15.38 11.82 9.41
C PRO A 88 -15.22 10.83 8.27
N VAL A 89 -16.34 10.26 7.81
CA VAL A 89 -16.38 9.33 6.68
C VAL A 89 -15.83 10.01 5.42
N GLY A 90 -14.93 9.32 4.71
CA GLY A 90 -14.31 9.83 3.50
C GLY A 90 -15.11 9.54 2.24
N VAL A 91 -14.50 9.84 1.09
CA VAL A 91 -15.17 9.78 -0.23
C VAL A 91 -15.46 8.37 -0.74
N PHE A 92 -14.93 7.34 -0.09
CA PHE A 92 -15.24 5.93 -0.40
C PHE A 92 -16.31 5.32 0.52
N GLY A 93 -16.83 6.10 1.47
CA GLY A 93 -17.87 5.65 2.38
C GLY A 93 -17.35 5.08 3.70
N PRO A 94 -18.28 4.65 4.57
CA PRO A 94 -17.93 4.21 5.92
C PRO A 94 -17.01 2.99 5.93
N GLY A 95 -16.00 3.02 6.81
CA GLY A 95 -14.96 2.00 6.92
C GLY A 95 -13.78 2.17 6.00
N TRP A 96 -13.89 2.96 4.94
CA TRP A 96 -12.85 3.21 3.95
C TRP A 96 -12.08 4.50 4.19
N LYS A 97 -10.80 4.51 3.77
CA LYS A 97 -9.95 5.70 3.74
C LYS A 97 -9.23 5.83 2.40
N ALA A 98 -9.16 7.06 1.90
CA ALA A 98 -8.36 7.49 0.76
C ALA A 98 -7.04 8.11 1.25
N PRO A 99 -6.02 8.28 0.38
CA PRO A 99 -4.75 8.88 0.78
C PRO A 99 -4.87 10.31 1.30
N PHE A 100 -5.87 11.07 0.87
CA PHE A 100 -6.13 12.43 1.31
C PHE A 100 -7.13 12.52 2.48
N ASP A 101 -7.55 11.40 3.06
CA ASP A 101 -8.42 11.35 4.25
C ASP A 101 -7.61 11.43 5.56
N ILE A 102 -6.39 11.94 5.51
CA ILE A 102 -5.59 12.25 6.69
C ILE A 102 -6.16 13.51 7.33
N ARG A 103 -6.47 13.44 8.64
CA ARG A 103 -7.07 14.54 9.39
C ARG A 103 -6.43 14.68 10.75
N LEU A 104 -6.34 15.91 11.23
CA LEU A 104 -5.97 16.21 12.60
C LEU A 104 -7.19 16.76 13.33
N GLN A 105 -7.58 16.10 14.42
CA GLN A 105 -8.61 16.60 15.32
C GLN A 105 -7.93 17.43 16.42
N ILE A 106 -8.36 18.68 16.57
CA ILE A 106 -7.87 19.59 17.59
C ILE A 106 -8.90 19.62 18.72
N ARG A 107 -8.51 19.11 19.89
CA ARG A 107 -9.34 19.03 21.09
C ARG A 107 -8.65 19.74 22.24
N ASP A 108 -9.41 20.09 23.28
CA ASP A 108 -8.88 20.78 24.46
C ASP A 108 -7.82 19.94 25.19
N GLU A 109 -8.03 18.65 25.27
CA GLU A 109 -7.13 17.71 25.94
C GLU A 109 -5.96 17.19 25.09
N GLY A 110 -5.95 17.44 23.77
CA GLY A 110 -4.88 16.95 22.91
C GLY A 110 -5.22 16.94 21.43
N LEU A 111 -4.29 16.40 20.65
CA LEU A 111 -4.38 16.28 19.20
C LEU A 111 -4.53 14.82 18.81
N ILE A 112 -5.40 14.52 17.84
CA ILE A 112 -5.59 13.16 17.32
C ILE A 112 -5.36 13.19 15.81
N LEU A 113 -4.29 12.56 15.36
CA LEU A 113 -4.02 12.39 13.94
C LEU A 113 -4.64 11.08 13.45
N ASN A 114 -5.60 11.19 12.54
CA ASN A 114 -6.19 10.05 11.84
C ASN A 114 -5.48 9.92 10.49
N ASP A 115 -4.72 8.85 10.29
CA ASP A 115 -3.99 8.65 9.05
C ASP A 115 -4.83 7.92 7.99
N SER A 116 -4.27 7.79 6.80
CA SER A 116 -4.91 7.10 5.67
C SER A 116 -5.06 5.58 5.85
N GLY A 117 -4.38 5.01 6.83
CA GLY A 117 -4.51 3.59 7.21
C GLY A 117 -5.58 3.33 8.28
N GLY A 118 -6.28 4.38 8.74
CA GLY A 118 -7.30 4.26 9.77
C GLY A 118 -6.77 4.31 11.21
N ARG A 119 -5.49 4.62 11.42
CA ARG A 119 -4.92 4.77 12.76
C ARG A 119 -5.35 6.09 13.40
N SER A 120 -5.53 6.07 14.72
CA SER A 120 -5.71 7.28 15.54
C SER A 120 -4.50 7.44 16.45
N ILE A 121 -3.70 8.48 16.19
CA ILE A 121 -2.43 8.73 16.90
C ILE A 121 -2.61 9.96 17.78
N HIS A 122 -2.39 9.80 19.07
CA HIS A 122 -2.60 10.86 20.07
C HIS A 122 -1.30 11.61 20.34
N PHE A 123 -1.42 12.96 20.37
CA PHE A 123 -0.33 13.87 20.72
C PHE A 123 -0.82 14.87 21.75
N GLU A 124 0.10 15.37 22.57
CA GLU A 124 -0.14 16.51 23.43
C GLU A 124 -0.39 17.78 22.59
N PRO A 125 -1.10 18.77 23.13
CA PRO A 125 -1.26 20.06 22.45
C PRO A 125 0.09 20.69 22.10
N LEU A 126 0.15 21.35 20.93
CA LEU A 126 1.37 22.02 20.46
C LEU A 126 1.17 23.54 20.43
N PHE A 127 2.11 24.29 20.97
CA PHE A 127 2.23 25.72 20.72
C PHE A 127 2.83 26.00 19.34
N PRO A 128 2.65 27.23 18.79
CA PRO A 128 3.27 27.58 17.51
C PRO A 128 4.76 27.29 17.47
N GLY A 129 5.22 26.56 16.44
CA GLY A 129 6.61 26.17 16.27
C GLY A 129 7.05 24.91 17.02
N GLU A 130 6.21 24.34 17.87
CA GLU A 130 6.54 23.12 18.60
C GLU A 130 6.45 21.87 17.73
N ILE A 131 7.22 20.86 18.11
CA ILE A 131 7.34 19.54 17.47
C ILE A 131 7.15 18.46 18.52
N SER A 132 6.42 17.40 18.17
CA SER A 132 6.28 16.19 18.98
C SER A 132 6.59 14.97 18.15
N TYR A 133 7.13 13.94 18.78
CA TYR A 133 7.45 12.65 18.15
C TYR A 133 6.76 11.50 18.87
N SER A 134 6.00 10.69 18.11
CA SER A 134 5.44 9.44 18.60
C SER A 134 6.41 8.30 18.32
N ARG A 135 7.06 7.80 19.38
CA ARG A 135 8.02 6.70 19.28
C ARG A 135 7.32 5.39 18.86
N SER A 136 6.10 5.16 19.35
CA SER A 136 5.32 3.97 19.02
C SER A 136 4.92 3.92 17.55
N GLU A 137 4.65 5.07 16.92
CA GLU A 137 4.18 5.17 15.54
C GLU A 137 5.27 5.68 14.57
N SER A 138 6.44 6.05 15.07
CA SER A 138 7.55 6.64 14.29
C SER A 138 7.10 7.85 13.46
N LEU A 139 6.35 8.74 14.09
CA LEU A 139 5.72 9.86 13.42
C LEU A 139 5.99 11.17 14.15
N TRP A 140 6.38 12.19 13.40
CA TRP A 140 6.54 13.56 13.87
C TRP A 140 5.28 14.35 13.58
N LEU A 141 4.85 15.16 14.54
CA LEU A 141 3.83 16.19 14.34
C LEU A 141 4.41 17.54 14.73
N ALA A 142 4.28 18.51 13.84
CA ALA A 142 4.77 19.87 14.04
C ALA A 142 3.65 20.88 13.83
N ARG A 143 3.76 22.04 14.48
CA ARG A 143 2.87 23.19 14.25
C ARG A 143 3.67 24.34 13.65
N GLY A 144 3.14 24.99 12.60
CA GLY A 144 3.70 26.19 12.02
C GLY A 144 3.68 27.36 13.00
N GLY A 145 4.28 28.49 12.60
CA GLY A 145 4.33 29.71 13.40
C GLY A 145 5.74 30.25 13.65
N VAL A 146 6.77 29.59 13.07
CA VAL A 146 8.16 30.04 13.14
C VAL A 146 8.84 29.95 11.79
N ALA A 147 9.69 30.90 11.45
CA ALA A 147 10.40 30.94 10.18
C ALA A 147 11.43 29.80 10.05
N ALA A 148 12.06 29.43 11.16
CA ALA A 148 13.06 28.38 11.19
C ALA A 148 12.96 27.60 12.50
N GLN A 149 13.32 26.34 12.45
CA GLN A 149 13.52 25.50 13.64
C GLN A 149 14.93 25.72 14.18
N HIS A 150 15.08 25.57 15.49
CA HIS A 150 16.38 25.64 16.12
C HIS A 150 17.31 24.57 15.50
N SER A 151 18.58 24.94 15.28
CA SER A 151 19.56 24.06 14.62
C SER A 151 19.78 22.70 15.31
N SER A 152 19.48 22.62 16.60
CA SER A 152 19.52 21.36 17.36
C SER A 152 18.31 20.45 17.13
N GLN A 153 17.24 20.96 16.52
CA GLN A 153 16.04 20.17 16.23
C GLN A 153 16.29 19.25 15.02
N PRO A 154 15.90 17.97 15.11
CA PRO A 154 16.11 17.02 14.01
C PRO A 154 15.45 17.41 12.69
N LEU A 155 14.33 18.16 12.76
CA LEU A 155 13.56 18.58 11.59
C LEU A 155 14.02 19.92 10.99
N SER A 156 15.07 20.55 11.52
CA SER A 156 15.49 21.88 11.08
C SER A 156 15.80 21.96 9.59
N ALA A 157 16.46 20.95 9.03
CA ALA A 157 16.77 20.90 7.59
C ALA A 157 15.52 20.72 6.73
N LEU A 158 14.62 19.81 7.15
CA LEU A 158 13.36 19.55 6.43
C LEU A 158 12.37 20.72 6.55
N TRP A 159 12.46 21.51 7.63
CA TRP A 159 11.65 22.73 7.80
C TRP A 159 11.92 23.78 6.73
N GLN A 160 13.17 23.86 6.26
CA GLN A 160 13.60 24.86 5.26
C GLN A 160 13.01 24.62 3.86
N VAL A 161 12.58 23.41 3.52
CA VAL A 161 11.96 23.12 2.23
C VAL A 161 10.50 23.58 2.13
N LEU A 162 9.89 23.93 3.27
CA LEU A 162 8.51 24.40 3.32
C LEU A 162 8.40 25.82 2.78
N PRO A 163 7.26 26.16 2.09
CA PRO A 163 6.96 27.53 1.74
C PRO A 163 6.88 28.43 2.99
N GLU A 164 7.25 29.68 2.88
CA GLU A 164 7.30 30.64 3.99
C GLU A 164 5.93 30.84 4.63
N ASP A 165 4.87 30.93 3.84
CA ASP A 165 3.49 31.06 4.31
C ASP A 165 3.05 29.85 5.17
N VAL A 166 3.52 28.67 4.87
CA VAL A 166 3.28 27.47 5.67
C VAL A 166 4.06 27.52 6.98
N ARG A 167 5.36 27.85 6.91
CA ARG A 167 6.22 27.92 8.10
C ARG A 167 5.73 28.93 9.14
N LEU A 168 5.24 30.08 8.68
CA LEU A 168 4.82 31.19 9.54
C LEU A 168 3.38 31.07 10.04
N SER A 169 2.57 30.16 9.51
CA SER A 169 1.17 30.03 9.92
C SER A 169 1.01 29.17 11.18
N PRO A 170 0.52 29.75 12.29
CA PRO A 170 0.24 28.96 13.51
C PRO A 170 -1.02 28.10 13.38
N HIS A 171 -1.77 28.21 12.29
CA HIS A 171 -2.97 27.42 12.01
C HIS A 171 -2.68 26.16 11.21
N VAL A 172 -1.45 26.00 10.72
CA VAL A 172 -1.00 24.85 9.93
C VAL A 172 -0.29 23.85 10.81
N TYR A 173 -0.65 22.57 10.64
CA TYR A 173 0.05 21.46 11.26
C TYR A 173 0.70 20.59 10.17
N LEU A 174 1.77 19.90 10.52
CA LEU A 174 2.58 19.14 9.58
C LEU A 174 2.94 17.81 10.19
N ALA A 175 2.88 16.76 9.40
CA ALA A 175 3.31 15.43 9.83
C ALA A 175 4.39 14.90 8.89
N THR A 176 5.34 14.15 9.43
CA THR A 176 6.32 13.39 8.65
C THR A 176 6.74 12.14 9.41
N ASN A 177 7.03 11.07 8.67
CA ASN A 177 7.56 9.83 9.23
C ASN A 177 9.08 9.69 9.03
N SER A 178 9.73 10.69 8.44
CA SER A 178 11.16 10.66 8.14
C SER A 178 11.75 12.06 8.17
N LEU A 179 12.98 12.19 8.64
CA LEU A 179 13.73 13.45 8.62
C LEU A 179 14.13 13.88 7.20
N GLN A 180 13.98 13.01 6.21
CA GLN A 180 14.16 13.30 4.79
C GLN A 180 12.85 13.64 4.06
N GLY A 181 11.74 13.68 4.78
CA GLY A 181 10.41 13.93 4.21
C GLY A 181 9.71 12.67 3.71
N PRO A 182 8.56 12.83 3.07
CA PRO A 182 7.89 14.10 2.82
C PRO A 182 7.15 14.68 4.02
N TRP A 183 6.76 15.95 3.91
CA TRP A 183 5.80 16.57 4.80
C TRP A 183 4.37 16.36 4.31
N TRP A 184 3.45 16.01 5.22
CA TRP A 184 2.00 16.09 5.02
C TRP A 184 1.51 17.37 5.68
N ILE A 185 1.06 18.32 4.88
CA ILE A 185 0.61 19.64 5.35
C ILE A 185 -0.89 19.58 5.60
N LEU A 186 -1.27 19.84 6.84
CA LEU A 186 -2.63 19.80 7.34
C LEU A 186 -3.11 21.22 7.60
N SER A 187 -4.06 21.69 6.79
CA SER A 187 -4.59 23.04 6.88
C SER A 187 -6.07 23.07 6.51
N TRP A 188 -6.71 24.22 6.73
CA TRP A 188 -8.08 24.48 6.33
C TRP A 188 -8.29 25.99 6.24
N PRO A 189 -9.07 26.48 5.24
CA PRO A 189 -9.28 27.93 5.07
C PRO A 189 -10.13 28.57 6.18
N GLU A 190 -10.97 27.81 6.86
CA GLU A 190 -11.75 28.27 8.02
C GLU A 190 -11.39 27.43 9.24
N PRO A 191 -11.27 27.98 10.45
CA PRO A 191 -10.77 27.23 11.61
C PRO A 191 -11.85 26.44 12.33
N PRO A 192 -12.19 25.23 11.88
CA PRO A 192 -12.91 24.27 12.69
C PRO A 192 -11.94 23.41 13.52
N ALA A 193 -12.50 22.52 14.31
CA ALA A 193 -11.75 21.58 15.13
C ALA A 193 -10.92 20.54 14.32
N TYR A 194 -10.86 20.66 13.01
CA TYR A 194 -10.14 19.73 12.12
C TYR A 194 -9.16 20.48 11.23
N ARG A 195 -8.06 19.77 10.89
CA ARG A 195 -7.18 20.13 9.79
C ARG A 195 -7.14 18.96 8.81
N VAL A 196 -7.13 19.25 7.51
CA VAL A 196 -7.17 18.25 6.45
C VAL A 196 -5.93 18.35 5.57
N LEU A 197 -5.56 17.23 4.93
CA LEU A 197 -4.43 17.19 4.02
C LEU A 197 -4.69 18.09 2.80
N THR A 198 -3.81 19.04 2.56
CA THR A 198 -3.89 19.96 1.41
C THR A 198 -2.73 19.80 0.45
N VAL A 199 -1.53 19.54 0.97
CA VAL A 199 -0.31 19.42 0.16
C VAL A 199 0.62 18.40 0.80
N VAL A 200 1.33 17.66 -0.03
CA VAL A 200 2.51 16.87 0.35
C VAL A 200 3.73 17.55 -0.27
N VAL A 201 4.76 17.82 0.52
CA VAL A 201 6.01 18.45 0.06
C VAL A 201 7.17 17.51 0.36
N ASP A 202 7.94 17.13 -0.67
CA ASP A 202 9.12 16.28 -0.46
C ASP A 202 10.34 17.07 0.03
N GLY A 203 11.43 16.35 0.35
CA GLY A 203 12.67 16.96 0.82
C GLY A 203 13.39 17.83 -0.22
N PHE A 204 12.92 17.89 -1.44
CA PHE A 204 13.47 18.66 -2.56
C PHE A 204 12.59 19.87 -2.95
N GLY A 205 11.50 20.10 -2.20
CA GLY A 205 10.59 21.22 -2.43
C GLY A 205 9.53 20.97 -3.51
N ARG A 206 9.39 19.74 -4.02
CA ARG A 206 8.30 19.39 -4.93
C ARG A 206 7.02 19.17 -4.17
N SER A 207 5.88 19.44 -4.79
CA SER A 207 4.57 19.33 -4.15
C SER A 207 3.61 18.41 -4.90
N LEU A 208 2.79 17.72 -4.12
CA LEU A 208 1.59 17.01 -4.55
C LEU A 208 0.42 17.71 -3.90
N THR A 209 -0.42 18.39 -4.70
CA THR A 209 -1.45 19.29 -4.19
C THR A 209 -2.83 18.68 -4.34
N PHE A 210 -3.61 18.70 -3.27
CA PHE A 210 -5.02 18.30 -3.23
C PHE A 210 -5.89 19.56 -3.23
N HIS A 211 -6.58 19.81 -4.34
CA HIS A 211 -7.45 20.97 -4.50
C HIS A 211 -8.83 20.65 -3.92
N ARG A 212 -9.27 21.49 -2.98
CA ARG A 212 -10.54 21.29 -2.30
C ARG A 212 -11.56 22.36 -2.72
N ALA A 213 -12.82 21.97 -2.84
CA ALA A 213 -13.90 22.90 -3.12
C ALA A 213 -14.08 23.86 -1.96
N ALA A 214 -14.05 25.18 -2.24
CA ALA A 214 -14.24 26.21 -1.22
C ALA A 214 -15.71 26.37 -0.82
N GLU A 215 -16.63 26.08 -1.72
CA GLU A 215 -18.07 26.29 -1.53
C GLU A 215 -18.90 25.29 -2.36
N GLY A 216 -20.20 25.28 -2.16
CA GLY A 216 -21.13 24.43 -2.87
C GLY A 216 -21.41 23.11 -2.17
N ASP A 217 -22.07 22.19 -2.91
CA ASP A 217 -22.57 20.92 -2.37
C ASP A 217 -21.45 19.95 -1.93
N VAL A 218 -20.26 20.12 -2.47
CA VAL A 218 -19.08 19.27 -2.15
C VAL A 218 -17.99 20.06 -1.44
N ALA A 219 -18.33 21.16 -0.78
CA ALA A 219 -17.37 21.99 -0.06
C ALA A 219 -16.50 21.17 0.89
N GLY A 220 -15.18 21.41 0.84
CA GLY A 220 -14.17 20.72 1.63
C GLY A 220 -13.66 19.43 1.02
N ALA A 221 -14.33 18.84 0.04
CA ALA A 221 -13.88 17.61 -0.62
C ALA A 221 -12.83 17.90 -1.70
N VAL A 222 -11.96 16.91 -1.96
CA VAL A 222 -10.93 16.99 -3.00
C VAL A 222 -11.58 16.86 -4.37
N THR A 223 -11.53 17.91 -5.16
CA THR A 223 -12.08 17.97 -6.54
C THR A 223 -11.00 17.80 -7.60
N GLY A 224 -9.75 17.99 -7.25
CA GLY A 224 -8.62 17.87 -8.15
C GLY A 224 -7.32 17.57 -7.43
N VAL A 225 -6.38 17.01 -8.17
CA VAL A 225 -5.03 16.70 -7.67
C VAL A 225 -4.03 17.12 -8.73
N THR A 226 -2.92 17.75 -8.30
CA THR A 226 -1.76 18.03 -9.15
C THR A 226 -0.57 17.27 -8.59
N ASP A 227 0.02 16.35 -9.37
CA ASP A 227 1.17 15.56 -8.92
C ASP A 227 2.50 16.31 -9.04
N GLY A 228 3.58 15.66 -8.60
CA GLY A 228 4.92 16.26 -8.60
C GLY A 228 5.51 16.54 -9.99
N ALA A 229 4.93 16.01 -11.06
CA ALA A 229 5.33 16.27 -12.44
C ALA A 229 4.39 17.23 -13.18
N GLY A 230 3.34 17.73 -12.52
CA GLY A 230 2.38 18.67 -13.09
C GLY A 230 1.19 18.03 -13.80
N ARG A 231 1.00 16.71 -13.68
CA ARG A 231 -0.25 16.07 -14.14
C ARG A 231 -1.40 16.57 -13.27
N ARG A 232 -2.55 16.79 -13.90
CA ARG A 232 -3.78 17.19 -13.22
C ARG A 232 -4.83 16.10 -13.35
N PHE A 233 -5.42 15.77 -12.20
CA PHE A 233 -6.47 14.78 -12.08
C PHE A 233 -7.74 15.46 -11.63
N HIS A 234 -8.87 15.14 -12.26
CA HIS A 234 -10.19 15.58 -11.83
C HIS A 234 -10.87 14.46 -11.03
N MET A 235 -11.34 14.81 -9.85
CA MET A 235 -12.09 13.92 -8.95
C MET A 235 -13.57 14.20 -9.13
N ALA A 236 -14.28 13.34 -9.86
CA ALA A 236 -15.72 13.48 -10.06
C ALA A 236 -16.46 12.99 -8.83
N LEU A 237 -17.12 13.90 -8.13
CA LEU A 237 -17.81 13.64 -6.86
C LEU A 237 -19.32 13.64 -7.07
N SER A 238 -20.03 12.95 -6.18
CA SER A 238 -21.49 12.99 -6.09
C SER A 238 -21.96 13.15 -4.65
N THR A 239 -23.10 13.81 -4.49
CA THR A 239 -23.86 13.87 -3.23
C THR A 239 -24.83 12.69 -3.16
N GLN A 240 -25.36 12.40 -1.98
CA GLN A 240 -26.40 11.37 -1.84
C GLN A 240 -27.65 11.71 -2.64
N ALA A 241 -28.07 12.95 -2.68
CA ALA A 241 -29.22 13.39 -3.48
C ALA A 241 -29.01 13.14 -4.99
N GLN A 242 -27.81 13.40 -5.51
CA GLN A 242 -27.46 13.15 -6.90
C GLN A 242 -27.50 11.65 -7.22
N ARG A 243 -26.99 10.80 -6.35
CA ARG A 243 -27.06 9.34 -6.54
C ARG A 243 -28.49 8.82 -6.46
N ALA A 244 -29.32 9.38 -5.57
CA ALA A 244 -30.71 9.03 -5.46
C ALA A 244 -31.49 9.42 -6.74
N GLU A 245 -31.25 10.60 -7.29
CA GLU A 245 -31.85 11.03 -8.55
C GLU A 245 -31.42 10.17 -9.72
N ALA A 246 -30.12 9.87 -9.84
CA ALA A 246 -29.61 8.98 -10.89
C ALA A 246 -30.24 7.60 -10.80
N SER A 247 -30.44 7.07 -9.60
CA SER A 247 -31.12 5.79 -9.39
C SER A 247 -32.58 5.83 -9.83
N ARG A 248 -33.32 6.92 -9.54
CA ARG A 248 -34.70 7.13 -10.01
C ARG A 248 -34.79 7.17 -11.53
N LYS A 249 -33.88 7.90 -12.20
CA LYS A 249 -33.81 7.98 -13.67
C LYS A 249 -33.55 6.61 -14.29
N GLN A 250 -32.63 5.82 -13.72
CA GLN A 250 -32.33 4.49 -14.20
C GLN A 250 -33.53 3.55 -14.09
N ARG A 251 -34.30 3.63 -13.00
CA ARG A 251 -35.56 2.87 -12.83
C ARG A 251 -36.60 3.25 -13.86
N ALA A 252 -36.82 4.53 -14.10
CA ALA A 252 -37.77 5.01 -15.09
C ALA A 252 -37.43 4.50 -16.48
N SER A 253 -36.13 4.49 -16.88
CA SER A 253 -35.70 3.96 -18.18
C SER A 253 -35.86 2.43 -18.29
N SER A 254 -35.64 1.68 -17.20
CA SER A 254 -35.80 0.21 -17.19
C SER A 254 -37.28 -0.22 -17.27
N LEU A 255 -38.22 0.57 -16.72
CA LEU A 255 -39.67 0.33 -16.81
C LEU A 255 -40.22 0.62 -18.20
N SER A 256 -39.58 1.47 -18.99
CA SER A 256 -39.99 1.80 -20.38
C SER A 256 -39.45 0.82 -21.42
N SER A 257 -38.56 -0.08 -21.06
CA SER A 257 -37.97 -1.10 -21.94
C SER A 257 -38.68 -2.45 -21.75
N PRO A 258 -39.19 -3.12 -22.83
CA PRO A 258 -39.83 -4.45 -22.74
C PRO A 258 -38.80 -5.56 -22.55
N ALA A 259 -37.77 -5.39 -21.77
CA ALA A 259 -36.74 -6.39 -21.57
C ALA A 259 -37.06 -7.29 -20.38
N SER A 260 -37.12 -8.56 -20.67
CA SER A 260 -37.13 -9.81 -19.92
C SER A 260 -37.33 -9.75 -18.39
N PRO A 261 -38.20 -10.62 -17.81
CA PRO A 261 -38.54 -10.65 -16.41
C PRO A 261 -37.41 -11.16 -15.46
N ARG A 262 -36.13 -11.19 -15.91
CA ARG A 262 -35.04 -11.80 -15.16
C ARG A 262 -34.12 -10.84 -14.38
N SER A 263 -34.39 -9.53 -14.37
CA SER A 263 -33.59 -8.60 -13.58
C SER A 263 -34.42 -7.72 -12.67
N VAL A 264 -35.32 -8.33 -11.92
CA VAL A 264 -35.80 -7.71 -10.69
C VAL A 264 -34.86 -8.15 -9.56
N SER A 265 -33.58 -7.78 -9.66
CA SER A 265 -32.82 -7.55 -8.44
C SER A 265 -33.58 -6.44 -7.73
N SER A 266 -33.95 -6.65 -6.50
CA SER A 266 -34.55 -5.66 -5.61
C SER A 266 -33.70 -4.39 -5.67
N SER A 267 -34.04 -3.47 -6.58
CA SER A 267 -33.38 -2.18 -6.67
C SER A 267 -33.71 -1.44 -5.39
N GLN A 268 -32.76 -1.42 -4.44
CA GLN A 268 -32.92 -0.67 -3.21
C GLN A 268 -33.23 0.79 -3.55
N VAL A 269 -34.19 1.36 -2.84
CA VAL A 269 -34.52 2.77 -2.97
C VAL A 269 -33.38 3.58 -2.34
N PHE A 270 -32.74 4.45 -3.12
CA PHE A 270 -31.76 5.38 -2.59
C PHE A 270 -32.47 6.51 -1.85
N PRO A 271 -32.21 6.71 -0.55
CA PRO A 271 -32.72 7.88 0.16
C PRO A 271 -32.00 9.15 -0.34
N ASP A 272 -32.67 10.28 -0.25
CA ASP A 272 -32.08 11.58 -0.64
C ASP A 272 -31.01 12.06 0.35
N THR A 273 -31.06 11.61 1.58
CA THR A 273 -30.09 11.93 2.64
C THR A 273 -29.69 10.67 3.39
N LEU A 274 -28.46 10.66 3.91
CA LEU A 274 -27.95 9.61 4.79
C LEU A 274 -28.02 10.07 6.25
N PRO A 275 -28.04 9.13 7.23
CA PRO A 275 -27.84 9.49 8.63
C PRO A 275 -26.55 10.31 8.82
N ALA A 276 -26.62 11.39 9.60
CA ALA A 276 -25.50 12.31 9.79
C ALA A 276 -24.31 11.69 10.54
N GLY A 277 -24.51 10.59 11.24
CA GLY A 277 -23.47 9.86 11.97
C GLY A 277 -23.58 8.37 11.75
N THR A 278 -22.42 7.73 11.71
CA THR A 278 -22.28 6.27 11.63
C THR A 278 -21.35 5.78 12.71
N GLU A 279 -21.25 4.46 12.89
CA GLU A 279 -20.23 3.86 13.78
C GLU A 279 -18.80 4.19 13.36
N TYR A 280 -18.59 4.61 12.09
CA TYR A 280 -17.30 4.96 11.50
C TYR A 280 -17.07 6.47 11.38
N GLY A 281 -17.90 7.30 11.99
CA GLY A 281 -17.78 8.75 12.02
C GLY A 281 -18.95 9.48 11.37
N ALA A 282 -18.88 10.81 11.37
CA ALA A 282 -19.86 11.67 10.71
C ALA A 282 -19.78 11.50 9.19
N ASP A 283 -20.92 11.44 8.52
CA ASP A 283 -21.01 11.23 7.07
C ASP A 283 -21.75 12.37 6.39
N ASN A 284 -21.06 13.07 5.47
CA ASN A 284 -21.64 14.14 4.64
C ASN A 284 -22.28 13.60 3.35
N GLY A 285 -22.16 12.32 3.06
CA GLY A 285 -22.70 11.69 1.88
C GLY A 285 -21.94 11.93 0.57
N ILE A 286 -20.84 12.67 0.60
CA ILE A 286 -20.02 12.93 -0.59
C ILE A 286 -19.19 11.70 -0.94
N ARG A 287 -19.24 11.27 -2.23
CA ARG A 287 -18.52 10.08 -2.72
C ARG A 287 -17.77 10.38 -4.01
N LEU A 288 -16.64 9.69 -4.18
CA LEU A 288 -15.87 9.72 -5.42
C LEU A 288 -16.46 8.73 -6.42
N GLU A 289 -16.84 9.20 -7.61
CA GLU A 289 -17.40 8.36 -8.66
C GLU A 289 -16.39 8.00 -9.76
N ALA A 290 -15.47 8.92 -10.06
CA ALA A 290 -14.49 8.68 -11.11
C ALA A 290 -13.26 9.58 -10.93
N VAL A 291 -12.14 9.13 -11.48
CA VAL A 291 -10.89 9.91 -11.55
C VAL A 291 -10.49 10.04 -13.02
N TRP A 292 -10.30 11.28 -13.47
CA TRP A 292 -9.92 11.61 -14.83
C TRP A 292 -8.54 12.26 -14.85
N LEU A 293 -7.68 11.81 -15.77
CA LEU A 293 -6.44 12.53 -16.09
C LEU A 293 -6.76 13.64 -17.08
N THR A 294 -6.93 14.86 -16.60
CA THR A 294 -7.37 16.01 -17.40
C THR A 294 -6.23 16.75 -18.07
N HIS A 295 -5.01 16.66 -17.54
CA HIS A 295 -3.85 17.28 -18.13
C HIS A 295 -2.59 16.46 -17.86
N ASP A 296 -1.84 16.19 -18.94
CA ASP A 296 -0.52 15.58 -18.88
C ASP A 296 0.47 16.49 -19.62
N PRO A 297 1.50 17.02 -18.96
CA PRO A 297 2.47 17.92 -19.59
C PRO A 297 3.20 17.33 -20.80
N ALA A 298 3.33 16.00 -20.88
CA ALA A 298 3.93 15.32 -22.03
C ALA A 298 2.96 15.18 -23.22
N TYR A 299 1.67 15.33 -22.99
CA TYR A 299 0.61 15.18 -23.99
C TYR A 299 -0.43 16.30 -23.82
N PRO A 300 -0.03 17.59 -23.99
CA PRO A 300 -0.84 18.74 -23.57
C PRO A 300 -2.14 18.90 -24.38
N ASP A 301 -2.20 18.38 -25.60
CA ASP A 301 -3.35 18.49 -26.48
C ASP A 301 -4.31 17.30 -26.42
N GLU A 302 -3.95 16.26 -25.65
CA GLU A 302 -4.81 15.10 -25.48
C GLU A 302 -5.91 15.33 -24.44
N GLN A 303 -7.14 14.93 -24.80
CA GLN A 303 -8.27 14.95 -23.90
C GLN A 303 -8.59 13.54 -23.41
N PRO A 304 -9.04 13.37 -22.17
CA PRO A 304 -9.38 12.05 -21.65
C PRO A 304 -10.64 11.51 -22.35
N THR A 305 -10.59 10.24 -22.74
CA THR A 305 -11.70 9.52 -23.35
C THR A 305 -12.43 8.60 -22.37
N ALA A 306 -11.75 8.24 -21.28
CA ALA A 306 -12.28 7.38 -20.23
C ALA A 306 -11.64 7.73 -18.88
N PRO A 307 -12.33 7.49 -17.77
CA PRO A 307 -11.73 7.67 -16.46
C PRO A 307 -10.65 6.61 -16.20
N LEU A 308 -9.67 6.95 -15.35
CA LEU A 308 -8.64 6.02 -14.91
C LEU A 308 -9.17 4.99 -13.91
N ALA A 309 -10.18 5.37 -13.14
CA ALA A 309 -10.89 4.50 -12.21
C ALA A 309 -12.31 5.02 -12.03
N ARG A 310 -13.24 4.11 -11.76
CA ARG A 310 -14.64 4.44 -11.51
C ARG A 310 -15.19 3.63 -10.35
N TYR A 311 -16.11 4.23 -9.59
CA TYR A 311 -16.65 3.67 -8.37
C TYR A 311 -18.18 3.74 -8.36
N THR A 312 -18.83 2.73 -7.80
CA THR A 312 -20.27 2.72 -7.54
C THR A 312 -20.56 2.46 -6.08
N TYR A 313 -21.74 2.87 -5.64
CA TYR A 313 -22.13 2.83 -4.22
C TYR A 313 -23.49 2.19 -4.03
N THR A 314 -23.71 1.62 -2.86
CA THR A 314 -25.01 1.11 -2.42
C THR A 314 -25.97 2.27 -2.13
N ALA A 315 -27.24 1.97 -1.92
CA ALA A 315 -28.25 2.95 -1.49
C ALA A 315 -27.83 3.70 -0.20
N GLY A 316 -27.10 3.04 0.69
CA GLY A 316 -26.56 3.61 1.92
C GLY A 316 -25.22 4.33 1.76
N GLY A 317 -24.72 4.52 0.55
CA GLY A 317 -23.46 5.22 0.29
C GLY A 317 -22.21 4.41 0.61
N GLU A 318 -22.31 3.11 0.69
CA GLU A 318 -21.16 2.21 0.90
C GLU A 318 -20.55 1.84 -0.45
N LEU A 319 -19.23 1.71 -0.51
CA LEU A 319 -18.52 1.35 -1.76
C LEU A 319 -18.93 -0.04 -2.24
N ARG A 320 -19.58 -0.11 -3.40
CA ARG A 320 -20.12 -1.36 -3.97
C ARG A 320 -19.16 -2.02 -4.94
N ALA A 321 -18.59 -1.25 -5.85
CA ALA A 321 -17.77 -1.80 -6.93
C ALA A 321 -16.69 -0.81 -7.36
N VAL A 322 -15.58 -1.35 -7.85
CA VAL A 322 -14.47 -0.60 -8.45
C VAL A 322 -14.26 -1.10 -9.87
N TYR A 323 -14.12 -0.15 -10.79
CA TYR A 323 -13.87 -0.39 -12.21
C TYR A 323 -12.52 0.21 -12.59
N ASP A 324 -11.73 -0.52 -13.36
CA ASP A 324 -10.45 -0.04 -13.85
C ASP A 324 -10.61 0.82 -15.12
N ARG A 325 -9.48 1.24 -15.69
CA ARG A 325 -9.42 2.05 -16.90
C ARG A 325 -10.07 1.37 -18.11
N SER A 326 -10.10 0.05 -18.16
CA SER A 326 -10.76 -0.72 -19.24
C SER A 326 -12.29 -0.68 -19.14
N GLY A 327 -12.84 -0.19 -18.04
CA GLY A 327 -14.26 -0.25 -17.73
C GLY A 327 -14.70 -1.58 -17.12
N MET A 328 -13.77 -2.49 -16.83
CA MET A 328 -14.06 -3.77 -16.20
C MET A 328 -14.20 -3.61 -14.69
N GLN A 329 -15.20 -4.25 -14.11
CA GLN A 329 -15.34 -4.35 -12.66
C GLN A 329 -14.24 -5.25 -12.10
N VAL A 330 -13.35 -4.68 -11.29
CA VAL A 330 -12.23 -5.41 -10.70
C VAL A 330 -12.46 -5.81 -9.25
N ARG A 331 -13.40 -5.14 -8.57
CA ARG A 331 -13.74 -5.43 -7.17
C ARG A 331 -15.24 -5.31 -6.95
N GLY A 332 -15.76 -6.11 -6.02
CA GLY A 332 -17.11 -6.01 -5.50
C GLY A 332 -17.13 -6.18 -3.98
N PHE A 333 -18.02 -5.44 -3.29
CA PHE A 333 -18.13 -5.43 -1.83
C PHE A 333 -19.59 -5.49 -1.42
N THR A 334 -19.86 -6.23 -0.35
CA THR A 334 -21.20 -6.38 0.25
C THR A 334 -21.12 -6.06 1.73
N TYR A 335 -22.12 -5.38 2.24
CA TYR A 335 -22.18 -4.91 3.62
C TYR A 335 -23.38 -5.46 4.37
N ASP A 336 -23.27 -5.46 5.71
CA ASP A 336 -24.32 -5.85 6.61
C ASP A 336 -25.54 -4.92 6.48
N ALA A 337 -26.74 -5.51 6.44
CA ALA A 337 -27.98 -4.73 6.31
C ALA A 337 -28.32 -3.90 7.55
N GLU A 338 -27.87 -4.31 8.73
CA GLU A 338 -28.17 -3.65 10.01
C GLU A 338 -27.05 -2.73 10.51
N HIS A 339 -25.80 -2.96 10.03
CA HIS A 339 -24.61 -2.19 10.42
C HIS A 339 -23.96 -1.57 9.21
N ALA A 340 -24.30 -0.32 8.93
CA ALA A 340 -23.76 0.41 7.79
C ALA A 340 -22.22 0.44 7.80
N GLY A 341 -21.60 0.08 6.67
CA GLY A 341 -20.16 0.06 6.51
C GLY A 341 -19.46 -1.21 7.01
N ARG A 342 -20.17 -2.15 7.62
CA ARG A 342 -19.60 -3.44 8.02
C ARG A 342 -19.55 -4.39 6.83
N MET A 343 -18.37 -4.67 6.32
CA MET A 343 -18.18 -5.54 5.16
C MET A 343 -18.43 -7.00 5.53
N VAL A 344 -19.37 -7.65 4.85
CA VAL A 344 -19.71 -9.07 5.03
C VAL A 344 -19.19 -9.94 3.90
N ALA A 345 -18.82 -9.36 2.76
CA ALA A 345 -18.27 -10.10 1.63
C ALA A 345 -17.48 -9.20 0.69
N HIS A 346 -16.51 -9.76 0.01
CA HIS A 346 -15.85 -9.12 -1.14
C HIS A 346 -15.31 -10.15 -2.12
N HIS A 347 -15.07 -9.70 -3.35
CA HIS A 347 -14.43 -10.52 -4.38
C HIS A 347 -13.57 -9.67 -5.32
N TYR A 348 -12.57 -10.31 -5.91
CA TYR A 348 -11.85 -9.82 -7.08
C TYR A 348 -12.51 -10.37 -8.35
N ALA A 349 -12.35 -9.67 -9.48
CA ALA A 349 -12.88 -10.12 -10.77
C ALA A 349 -12.51 -11.58 -11.05
N GLY A 350 -13.51 -12.41 -11.38
CA GLY A 350 -13.33 -13.83 -11.68
C GLY A 350 -12.92 -14.72 -10.51
N ARG A 351 -12.92 -14.20 -9.29
CA ARG A 351 -12.60 -14.97 -8.08
C ARG A 351 -13.85 -15.26 -7.25
N PRO A 352 -13.81 -16.32 -6.41
CA PRO A 352 -14.88 -16.58 -5.45
C PRO A 352 -15.01 -15.45 -4.44
N GLU A 353 -16.18 -15.32 -3.85
CA GLU A 353 -16.48 -14.34 -2.83
C GLU A 353 -16.04 -14.83 -1.45
N SER A 354 -15.25 -14.04 -0.73
CA SER A 354 -14.92 -14.27 0.67
C SER A 354 -15.97 -13.62 1.54
N CYS A 355 -16.50 -14.37 2.53
CA CYS A 355 -17.59 -13.94 3.40
C CYS A 355 -17.15 -13.90 4.85
N TYR A 356 -17.75 -12.98 5.63
CA TYR A 356 -17.40 -12.74 7.03
C TYR A 356 -18.64 -12.70 7.89
N ARG A 357 -18.54 -13.30 9.08
CA ARG A 357 -19.53 -13.19 10.14
C ARG A 357 -18.93 -12.50 11.34
N TYR A 358 -19.77 -11.77 12.07
CA TYR A 358 -19.37 -10.95 13.21
C TYR A 358 -20.15 -11.34 14.46
N ASP A 359 -19.54 -11.13 15.63
CA ASP A 359 -20.23 -11.23 16.92
C ASP A 359 -20.97 -9.92 17.29
N ASP A 360 -21.61 -9.90 18.43
CA ASP A 360 -22.36 -8.73 18.90
C ASP A 360 -21.51 -7.52 19.17
N THR A 361 -20.21 -7.70 19.37
CA THR A 361 -19.25 -6.59 19.57
C THR A 361 -18.61 -6.11 18.27
N GLY A 362 -18.94 -6.73 17.14
CA GLY A 362 -18.42 -6.35 15.82
C GLY A 362 -17.08 -6.97 15.48
N ARG A 363 -16.67 -8.03 16.15
CA ARG A 363 -15.45 -8.80 15.81
C ARG A 363 -15.79 -9.94 14.85
N VAL A 364 -14.89 -10.19 13.90
CA VAL A 364 -15.04 -11.30 12.96
C VAL A 364 -14.91 -12.63 13.69
N THR A 365 -15.95 -13.48 13.62
CA THR A 365 -15.95 -14.82 14.19
C THR A 365 -15.69 -15.90 13.15
N GLU A 366 -16.02 -15.64 11.89
CA GLU A 366 -15.86 -16.63 10.81
C GLU A 366 -15.50 -15.94 9.49
N GLN A 367 -14.60 -16.57 8.76
CA GLN A 367 -14.25 -16.23 7.39
C GLN A 367 -14.46 -17.46 6.51
N VAL A 368 -15.30 -17.34 5.48
CA VAL A 368 -15.59 -18.42 4.53
C VAL A 368 -14.94 -18.09 3.17
N ASN A 369 -14.08 -18.97 2.70
CA ASN A 369 -13.41 -18.86 1.43
C ASN A 369 -13.71 -20.10 0.57
N PRO A 370 -14.71 -20.05 -0.35
CA PRO A 370 -15.06 -21.21 -1.16
C PRO A 370 -13.85 -21.80 -1.89
N GLU A 371 -13.69 -23.12 -1.87
CA GLU A 371 -12.55 -23.84 -2.45
C GLU A 371 -11.19 -23.49 -1.83
N GLY A 372 -11.17 -22.85 -0.67
CA GLY A 372 -10.00 -22.50 0.12
C GLY A 372 -10.21 -22.84 1.58
N LEU A 373 -9.34 -22.32 2.45
CA LEU A 373 -9.48 -22.48 3.89
C LEU A 373 -10.52 -21.54 4.45
N ASP A 374 -11.41 -22.07 5.27
CA ASP A 374 -12.26 -21.29 6.16
C ASP A 374 -11.60 -21.14 7.52
N TYR A 375 -11.93 -20.07 8.23
CA TYR A 375 -11.36 -19.75 9.52
C TYR A 375 -12.44 -19.41 10.52
N ARG A 376 -12.24 -19.86 11.77
CA ARG A 376 -13.04 -19.46 12.92
C ARG A 376 -12.16 -18.80 13.96
N PHE A 377 -12.67 -17.73 14.56
CA PHE A 377 -11.97 -16.91 15.55
C PHE A 377 -12.77 -16.91 16.84
N GLU A 378 -12.14 -17.32 17.94
CA GLU A 378 -12.72 -17.31 19.28
C GLU A 378 -11.91 -16.35 20.15
N TYR A 379 -12.58 -15.33 20.69
CA TYR A 379 -11.94 -14.26 21.45
C TYR A 379 -12.13 -14.50 22.95
N GLY A 380 -11.01 -14.59 23.68
CA GLY A 380 -10.97 -14.61 25.13
C GLY A 380 -10.45 -13.29 25.67
N GLU A 381 -10.27 -13.20 26.98
CA GLU A 381 -9.83 -11.96 27.64
C GLU A 381 -8.45 -11.50 27.18
N SER A 382 -7.49 -12.40 27.04
CA SER A 382 -6.12 -12.11 26.61
C SER A 382 -5.59 -13.12 25.60
N ARG A 383 -6.49 -13.79 24.88
CA ARG A 383 -6.12 -14.76 23.86
C ARG A 383 -7.15 -14.83 22.74
N VAL A 384 -6.69 -15.26 21.57
CA VAL A 384 -7.54 -15.55 20.42
C VAL A 384 -7.21 -16.94 19.92
N ILE A 385 -8.24 -17.77 19.74
CA ILE A 385 -8.10 -19.10 19.16
C ILE A 385 -8.55 -19.06 17.71
N ILE A 386 -7.70 -19.52 16.82
CA ILE A 386 -7.94 -19.51 15.37
C ILE A 386 -7.91 -20.96 14.89
N THR A 387 -9.04 -21.42 14.34
CA THR A 387 -9.17 -22.78 13.81
C THR A 387 -9.54 -22.69 12.34
N ASP A 388 -8.78 -23.37 11.47
CA ASP A 388 -9.12 -23.46 10.05
C ASP A 388 -9.93 -24.72 9.71
N SER A 389 -10.35 -24.83 8.45
CA SER A 389 -11.16 -25.96 7.96
C SER A 389 -10.41 -27.28 7.86
N LEU A 390 -9.07 -27.28 8.02
CA LEU A 390 -8.27 -28.50 8.20
C LEU A 390 -8.10 -28.88 9.67
N ASN A 391 -8.84 -28.25 10.57
CA ASN A 391 -8.77 -28.43 12.03
C ASN A 391 -7.40 -28.07 12.62
N ARG A 392 -6.62 -27.24 11.96
CA ARG A 392 -5.40 -26.67 12.50
C ARG A 392 -5.77 -25.57 13.47
N ARG A 393 -5.22 -25.63 14.66
CA ARG A 393 -5.54 -24.69 15.73
C ARG A 393 -4.30 -23.91 16.14
N GLU A 394 -4.40 -22.59 16.11
CA GLU A 394 -3.40 -21.67 16.62
C GLU A 394 -3.98 -20.84 17.76
N VAL A 395 -3.18 -20.52 18.75
CA VAL A 395 -3.58 -19.65 19.86
C VAL A 395 -2.63 -18.48 19.94
N LEU A 396 -3.18 -17.26 19.92
CA LEU A 396 -2.47 -16.01 20.12
C LEU A 396 -2.74 -15.49 21.51
N TYR A 397 -1.69 -15.28 22.29
CA TYR A 397 -1.79 -14.64 23.60
C TYR A 397 -1.36 -13.17 23.48
N THR A 398 -2.18 -12.27 24.01
CA THR A 398 -2.00 -10.83 23.80
C THR A 398 -1.82 -10.10 25.12
N GLU A 399 -1.06 -9.00 25.07
CA GLU A 399 -0.93 -8.03 26.15
C GLU A 399 -1.08 -6.62 25.61
N GLY A 400 -1.45 -5.68 26.49
CA GLY A 400 -1.68 -4.28 26.14
C GLY A 400 -3.13 -4.00 25.76
N GLU A 401 -3.42 -2.74 25.49
CA GLU A 401 -4.74 -2.25 25.14
C GLU A 401 -4.70 -1.38 23.87
N GLY A 402 -5.80 -1.41 23.12
CA GLY A 402 -5.95 -0.56 21.93
C GLY A 402 -4.85 -0.76 20.89
N GLY A 403 -4.27 0.32 20.43
CA GLY A 403 -3.18 0.30 19.43
C GLY A 403 -1.87 -0.30 19.92
N LEU A 404 -1.70 -0.47 21.22
CA LEU A 404 -0.52 -1.10 21.84
C LEU A 404 -0.72 -2.58 22.15
N LYS A 405 -1.85 -3.15 21.79
CA LYS A 405 -2.12 -4.57 21.96
C LYS A 405 -1.20 -5.40 21.05
N ARG A 406 -0.45 -6.33 21.65
CA ARG A 406 0.57 -7.13 20.93
C ARG A 406 0.44 -8.61 21.27
N VAL A 407 0.80 -9.46 20.31
CA VAL A 407 0.93 -10.90 20.52
C VAL A 407 2.26 -11.18 21.20
N VAL A 408 2.23 -11.68 22.41
CA VAL A 408 3.41 -11.99 23.23
C VAL A 408 3.78 -13.47 23.16
N LYS A 409 2.84 -14.33 22.79
CA LYS A 409 3.04 -15.77 22.67
C LYS A 409 2.12 -16.30 21.59
N LYS A 410 2.65 -17.17 20.74
CA LYS A 410 1.87 -17.91 19.75
C LYS A 410 2.09 -19.40 19.95
N GLU A 411 1.01 -20.13 20.08
CA GLU A 411 0.97 -21.58 20.08
C GLU A 411 0.58 -22.04 18.68
N HIS A 412 1.50 -22.68 17.98
CA HIS A 412 1.32 -23.12 16.60
C HIS A 412 0.51 -24.42 16.52
N ALA A 413 0.06 -24.77 15.33
CA ALA A 413 -0.77 -25.93 15.08
C ALA A 413 -0.10 -27.29 15.44
N ASP A 414 1.22 -27.34 15.48
CA ASP A 414 1.99 -28.51 15.92
C ASP A 414 2.27 -28.54 17.42
N GLY A 415 1.75 -27.57 18.17
CA GLY A 415 1.98 -27.42 19.61
C GLY A 415 3.25 -26.66 19.97
N SER A 416 4.07 -26.28 18.99
CA SER A 416 5.26 -25.45 19.24
C SER A 416 4.88 -24.05 19.67
N ILE A 417 5.76 -23.40 20.43
CA ILE A 417 5.48 -22.08 21.01
C ILE A 417 6.59 -21.11 20.61
N THR A 418 6.19 -19.93 20.13
CA THR A 418 7.07 -18.78 19.91
C THR A 418 6.65 -17.63 20.82
N ARG A 419 7.60 -16.81 21.19
CA ARG A 419 7.37 -15.68 22.11
C ARG A 419 7.93 -14.39 21.54
N SER A 420 7.28 -13.27 21.86
CA SER A 420 7.72 -11.93 21.50
C SER A 420 7.61 -11.02 22.72
N GLU A 421 8.60 -10.17 22.90
CA GLU A 421 8.64 -9.18 23.98
C GLU A 421 8.70 -7.78 23.37
N TYR A 422 7.96 -6.85 23.96
CA TYR A 422 7.85 -5.47 23.47
C TYR A 422 8.22 -4.47 24.56
N ASP A 423 8.72 -3.30 24.17
CA ASP A 423 8.96 -2.20 25.07
C ASP A 423 7.66 -1.43 25.38
N GLU A 424 7.76 -0.40 26.22
CA GLU A 424 6.61 0.44 26.63
C GLU A 424 5.95 1.17 25.44
N ALA A 425 6.70 1.44 24.37
CA ALA A 425 6.19 2.06 23.15
C ALA A 425 5.60 1.03 22.16
N GLY A 426 5.53 -0.26 22.52
CA GLY A 426 5.03 -1.32 21.67
C GLY A 426 6.02 -1.78 20.60
N ARG A 427 7.30 -1.48 20.73
CA ARG A 427 8.36 -1.89 19.82
C ARG A 427 8.90 -3.25 20.22
N LEU A 428 9.19 -4.11 19.22
CA LEU A 428 9.76 -5.43 19.44
C LEU A 428 11.17 -5.32 20.02
N LYS A 429 11.41 -5.91 21.19
CA LYS A 429 12.72 -5.96 21.83
C LYS A 429 13.33 -7.35 21.92
N ALA A 430 12.56 -8.42 21.77
CA ALA A 430 13.08 -9.78 21.75
C ALA A 430 12.09 -10.74 21.11
N GLN A 431 12.62 -11.80 20.49
CA GLN A 431 11.85 -12.92 19.96
C GLN A 431 12.51 -14.23 20.41
N THR A 432 11.68 -15.22 20.75
CA THR A 432 12.12 -16.58 21.04
C THR A 432 11.42 -17.53 20.08
N ASP A 433 12.19 -18.29 19.31
CA ASP A 433 11.64 -19.26 18.34
C ASP A 433 11.17 -20.56 19.04
N ALA A 434 10.62 -21.47 18.24
CA ALA A 434 10.10 -22.75 18.75
C ALA A 434 11.16 -23.65 19.37
N ALA A 435 12.42 -23.46 19.05
CA ALA A 435 13.55 -24.20 19.65
C ALA A 435 14.10 -23.54 20.93
N GLY A 436 13.49 -22.46 21.39
CA GLY A 436 13.92 -21.71 22.56
C GLY A 436 15.07 -20.74 22.30
N ARG A 437 15.45 -20.52 21.04
CA ARG A 437 16.52 -19.59 20.68
C ARG A 437 16.01 -18.17 20.72
N ARG A 438 16.69 -17.32 21.49
CA ARG A 438 16.27 -15.93 21.72
C ARG A 438 17.15 -14.96 20.93
N THR A 439 16.50 -14.07 20.17
CA THR A 439 17.12 -12.92 19.52
C THR A 439 16.66 -11.66 20.22
N GLU A 440 17.59 -10.78 20.58
CA GLU A 440 17.31 -9.53 21.27
C GLU A 440 17.58 -8.34 20.36
N TYR A 441 16.66 -7.37 20.35
CA TYR A 441 16.74 -6.13 19.57
C TYR A 441 16.90 -4.96 20.53
N ARG A 442 18.00 -4.23 20.43
CA ARG A 442 18.23 -3.02 21.21
C ARG A 442 17.91 -1.80 20.40
N LEU A 443 17.08 -0.93 20.94
CA LEU A 443 16.56 0.24 20.27
C LEU A 443 17.07 1.50 20.96
N HIS A 444 17.36 2.55 20.17
CA HIS A 444 17.71 3.85 20.70
C HIS A 444 16.52 4.44 21.45
N MET A 445 16.75 4.97 22.66
CA MET A 445 15.68 5.41 23.56
C MET A 445 14.80 6.51 22.97
N ALA A 446 15.39 7.50 22.32
CA ALA A 446 14.65 8.62 21.77
C ALA A 446 14.03 8.32 20.40
N SER A 447 14.80 7.73 19.47
CA SER A 447 14.38 7.52 18.08
C SER A 447 13.63 6.21 17.85
N GLY A 448 13.82 5.21 18.71
CA GLY A 448 13.32 3.86 18.47
C GLY A 448 14.06 3.11 17.37
N LYS A 449 15.14 3.68 16.81
CA LYS A 449 15.95 3.03 15.78
C LYS A 449 16.73 1.85 16.35
N LEU A 450 16.88 0.80 15.56
CA LEU A 450 17.61 -0.40 15.94
C LEU A 450 19.11 -0.10 16.06
N THR A 451 19.69 -0.28 17.23
CA THR A 451 21.13 -0.05 17.47
C THR A 451 21.93 -1.35 17.47
N SER A 452 21.34 -2.46 17.92
CA SER A 452 21.99 -3.76 17.84
C SER A 452 21.00 -4.90 17.84
N VAL A 453 21.41 -6.01 17.23
CA VAL A 453 20.73 -7.30 17.28
C VAL A 453 21.67 -8.29 17.95
N ILE A 454 21.24 -8.90 19.04
CA ILE A 454 21.98 -9.94 19.75
C ILE A 454 21.39 -11.27 19.32
N LEU A 455 22.18 -12.06 18.60
CA LEU A 455 21.80 -13.38 18.09
C LEU A 455 21.76 -14.39 19.24
N PRO A 456 21.09 -15.56 19.07
CA PRO A 456 20.98 -16.57 20.13
C PRO A 456 22.31 -17.09 20.66
N ASP A 457 23.36 -17.07 19.85
CA ASP A 457 24.72 -17.50 20.24
C ASP A 457 25.53 -16.38 20.91
N GLY A 458 24.93 -15.21 21.14
CA GLY A 458 25.57 -14.04 21.77
C GLY A 458 26.32 -13.14 20.80
N ARG A 459 26.46 -13.51 19.52
CA ARG A 459 27.07 -12.65 18.51
C ARG A 459 26.17 -11.46 18.22
N THR A 460 26.76 -10.34 17.82
CA THR A 460 26.06 -9.06 17.73
C THR A 460 26.21 -8.46 16.34
N VAL A 461 25.09 -7.92 15.81
CA VAL A 461 25.08 -7.00 14.67
C VAL A 461 24.82 -5.60 15.24
N ARG A 462 25.62 -4.61 14.84
CA ARG A 462 25.51 -3.22 15.33
C ARG A 462 25.24 -2.26 14.20
N TYR A 463 24.39 -1.26 14.47
CA TYR A 463 23.98 -0.22 13.52
C TYR A 463 24.44 1.15 14.04
N GLY A 464 25.09 1.92 13.17
CA GLY A 464 25.44 3.31 13.44
C GLY A 464 24.58 4.25 12.60
N TYR A 465 24.29 5.43 13.14
CA TYR A 465 23.44 6.43 12.50
C TYR A 465 24.10 7.81 12.53
N ASN A 466 23.76 8.64 11.53
CA ASN A 466 24.10 10.05 11.54
C ASN A 466 23.03 10.87 12.31
N SER A 467 23.22 12.18 12.42
CA SER A 467 22.27 13.08 13.09
C SER A 467 20.90 13.12 12.42
N GLN A 468 20.81 12.74 11.15
CA GLN A 468 19.56 12.65 10.39
C GLN A 468 18.91 11.26 10.46
N ARG A 469 19.36 10.42 11.41
CA ARG A 469 18.85 9.07 11.68
C ARG A 469 18.94 8.12 10.49
N GLN A 470 19.92 8.33 9.62
CA GLN A 470 20.22 7.44 8.49
C GLN A 470 21.35 6.47 8.90
N VAL A 471 21.23 5.22 8.44
CA VAL A 471 22.26 4.19 8.73
C VAL A 471 23.57 4.56 8.06
N THR A 472 24.63 4.76 8.86
CA THR A 472 25.98 5.03 8.36
C THR A 472 26.90 3.83 8.45
N SER A 473 26.59 2.85 9.29
CA SER A 473 27.40 1.64 9.41
C SER A 473 26.58 0.46 9.90
N VAL A 474 26.99 -0.72 9.45
CA VAL A 474 26.55 -2.01 9.98
C VAL A 474 27.79 -2.83 10.29
N THR A 475 27.96 -3.24 11.56
CA THR A 475 29.04 -4.13 11.98
C THR A 475 28.48 -5.52 12.18
N TYR A 476 28.99 -6.47 11.44
CA TYR A 476 28.53 -7.87 11.43
C TYR A 476 29.21 -8.68 12.56
N PRO A 477 28.66 -9.86 12.89
CA PRO A 477 29.22 -10.72 13.96
C PRO A 477 30.67 -11.13 13.78
N ASP A 478 31.17 -11.20 12.56
CA ASP A 478 32.58 -11.52 12.23
C ASP A 478 33.51 -10.31 12.36
N GLY A 479 33.00 -9.14 12.77
CA GLY A 479 33.74 -7.90 12.90
C GLY A 479 33.89 -7.11 11.61
N LEU A 480 33.46 -7.64 10.46
CA LEU A 480 33.47 -6.90 9.21
C LEU A 480 32.37 -5.82 9.24
N ARG A 481 32.61 -4.74 8.52
CA ARG A 481 31.76 -3.56 8.55
C ARG A 481 31.40 -3.09 7.14
N SER A 482 30.14 -2.74 6.95
CA SER A 482 29.69 -1.94 5.81
C SER A 482 29.44 -0.50 6.26
N SER A 483 29.62 0.47 5.35
CA SER A 483 29.41 1.89 5.68
C SER A 483 28.70 2.62 4.56
N ARG A 484 27.99 3.68 4.91
CA ARG A 484 27.26 4.55 3.98
C ARG A 484 27.54 6.01 4.30
N GLU A 485 27.71 6.82 3.28
CA GLU A 485 27.84 8.26 3.36
C GLU A 485 26.72 8.92 2.55
N TYR A 486 26.19 10.00 3.08
CA TYR A 486 25.08 10.76 2.49
C TYR A 486 25.53 12.19 2.18
N ASP A 487 24.95 12.78 1.17
CA ASP A 487 25.21 14.17 0.83
C ASP A 487 24.38 15.14 1.72
N GLU A 488 24.52 16.44 1.48
CA GLU A 488 23.84 17.48 2.25
C GLU A 488 22.29 17.40 2.14
N LYS A 489 21.77 16.76 1.09
CA LYS A 489 20.33 16.56 0.89
C LYS A 489 19.83 15.23 1.47
N GLY A 490 20.70 14.46 2.11
CA GLY A 490 20.36 13.16 2.67
C GLY A 490 20.31 12.02 1.65
N ARG A 491 20.84 12.24 0.43
CA ARG A 491 20.92 11.21 -0.61
C ARG A 491 22.17 10.36 -0.43
N LEU A 492 22.04 9.06 -0.72
CA LEU A 492 23.18 8.14 -0.62
C LEU A 492 24.25 8.51 -1.66
N ALA A 493 25.44 8.86 -1.20
CA ALA A 493 26.57 9.27 -2.04
C ALA A 493 27.59 8.14 -2.22
N GLU A 494 27.86 7.38 -1.16
CA GLU A 494 28.87 6.31 -1.18
C GLU A 494 28.46 5.17 -0.26
N GLU A 495 28.71 3.95 -0.71
CA GLU A 495 28.55 2.76 0.11
C GLU A 495 29.80 1.89 -0.01
N THR A 496 30.34 1.46 1.13
CA THR A 496 31.39 0.46 1.18
C THR A 496 30.76 -0.83 1.70
N SER A 497 30.79 -1.89 0.87
CA SER A 497 30.26 -3.17 1.24
C SER A 497 31.11 -3.84 2.31
N ARG A 498 30.57 -4.89 2.93
CA ARG A 498 31.28 -5.75 3.88
C ARG A 498 32.59 -6.29 3.33
N ASN A 499 32.68 -6.52 2.02
CA ASN A 499 33.88 -7.03 1.35
C ASN A 499 34.85 -5.92 0.90
N GLY A 500 34.58 -4.67 1.23
CA GLY A 500 35.40 -3.53 0.89
C GLY A 500 35.14 -2.93 -0.50
N ASN A 501 34.12 -3.40 -1.22
CA ASN A 501 33.75 -2.85 -2.53
C ASN A 501 33.03 -1.51 -2.34
N ILE A 502 33.46 -0.50 -3.08
CA ILE A 502 32.91 0.85 -2.97
C ILE A 502 32.00 1.10 -4.15
N THR A 503 30.79 1.62 -3.89
CA THR A 503 29.84 2.10 -4.89
C THR A 503 29.55 3.56 -4.61
N ARG A 504 29.58 4.42 -5.66
CA ARG A 504 29.29 5.84 -5.56
C ARG A 504 28.11 6.21 -6.46
N TRP A 505 27.26 7.10 -5.95
CA TRP A 505 26.09 7.62 -6.65
C TRP A 505 26.26 9.12 -6.87
N PHE A 506 25.88 9.58 -8.06
CA PHE A 506 26.00 10.97 -8.48
C PHE A 506 24.60 11.49 -8.85
N TYR A 507 24.38 12.77 -8.61
CA TYR A 507 23.10 13.42 -8.83
C TYR A 507 23.32 14.67 -9.69
N ASP A 508 22.46 14.90 -10.67
CA ASP A 508 22.63 16.00 -11.66
C ASP A 508 22.15 17.36 -11.16
N SER A 509 21.30 17.37 -10.12
CA SER A 509 20.80 18.61 -9.53
C SER A 509 20.50 18.44 -8.05
N SER A 510 20.41 19.57 -7.33
CA SER A 510 20.02 19.61 -5.93
C SER A 510 18.56 19.19 -5.69
N ARG A 511 17.75 19.15 -6.75
CA ARG A 511 16.33 18.77 -6.72
C ARG A 511 16.06 17.32 -7.12
N SER A 512 17.07 16.61 -7.60
CA SER A 512 16.90 15.21 -8.00
C SER A 512 17.07 14.28 -6.80
N GLY A 513 16.06 13.47 -6.53
CA GLY A 513 16.13 12.40 -5.52
C GLY A 513 16.71 11.09 -6.06
N LEU A 514 16.93 11.00 -7.37
CA LEU A 514 17.40 9.79 -8.06
C LEU A 514 18.76 10.03 -8.70
N PRO A 515 19.68 9.03 -8.69
CA PRO A 515 21.01 9.20 -9.24
C PRO A 515 21.00 9.30 -10.76
N CYS A 516 21.94 10.11 -11.29
CA CYS A 516 22.25 10.20 -12.73
C CYS A 516 23.45 9.33 -13.13
N ALA A 517 24.22 8.85 -12.18
CA ALA A 517 25.34 7.95 -12.42
C ALA A 517 25.63 7.08 -11.20
N VAL A 518 26.16 5.90 -11.47
CA VAL A 518 26.63 4.96 -10.45
C VAL A 518 28.05 4.51 -10.86
N GLU A 519 28.98 4.56 -9.91
CA GLU A 519 30.38 4.15 -10.11
C GLU A 519 30.70 2.99 -9.16
N ASP A 520 31.28 1.92 -9.70
CA ASP A 520 31.71 0.78 -8.89
C ASP A 520 33.14 0.96 -8.33
N GLY A 521 33.61 -0.02 -7.57
CA GLY A 521 34.94 0.02 -6.93
C GLY A 521 36.13 0.02 -7.90
N THR A 522 35.91 -0.28 -9.18
CA THR A 522 36.93 -0.25 -10.22
C THR A 522 37.01 1.12 -10.91
N GLY A 523 36.17 2.07 -10.51
CA GLY A 523 36.08 3.40 -11.14
C GLY A 523 35.24 3.42 -12.40
N VAL A 524 34.58 2.33 -12.73
CA VAL A 524 33.71 2.21 -13.91
C VAL A 524 32.37 2.86 -13.62
N ARG A 525 32.01 3.82 -14.48
CA ARG A 525 30.80 4.62 -14.30
C ARG A 525 29.73 4.24 -15.30
N ARG A 526 28.50 4.02 -14.77
CA ARG A 526 27.29 3.85 -15.55
C ARG A 526 26.45 5.12 -15.44
N ARG A 527 25.93 5.60 -16.56
CA ARG A 527 25.15 6.84 -16.61
C ARG A 527 23.68 6.56 -16.83
N ILE A 528 22.84 7.35 -16.15
CA ILE A 528 21.39 7.21 -16.17
C ILE A 528 20.79 8.56 -16.54
N THR A 529 20.00 8.58 -17.61
CA THR A 529 19.19 9.75 -17.99
C THR A 529 17.73 9.40 -17.72
N ARG A 530 17.00 10.33 -17.11
CA ARG A 530 15.61 10.12 -16.73
C ARG A 530 14.71 11.15 -17.41
N ASN A 531 13.46 10.74 -17.72
CA ASN A 531 12.46 11.67 -18.20
C ASN A 531 11.86 12.48 -17.04
N ARG A 532 10.94 13.40 -17.34
CA ARG A 532 10.29 14.25 -16.31
C ARG A 532 9.53 13.47 -15.24
N TYR A 533 9.16 12.22 -15.53
CA TYR A 533 8.45 11.33 -14.60
C TYR A 533 9.40 10.45 -13.77
N GLY A 534 10.70 10.69 -13.87
CA GLY A 534 11.71 9.92 -13.15
C GLY A 534 11.99 8.53 -13.71
N GLN A 535 11.40 8.20 -14.87
CA GLN A 535 11.61 6.92 -15.53
C GLN A 535 12.93 6.91 -16.29
N LEU A 536 13.54 5.73 -16.39
CA LEU A 536 14.79 5.52 -17.11
C LEU A 536 14.59 5.81 -18.59
N GLN A 537 15.19 6.89 -19.09
CA GLN A 537 15.15 7.28 -20.51
C GLN A 537 16.32 6.71 -21.30
N ALA A 538 17.53 6.75 -20.70
CA ALA A 538 18.73 6.19 -21.28
C ALA A 538 19.66 5.65 -20.21
N PHE A 539 20.32 4.55 -20.52
CA PHE A 539 21.31 3.93 -19.67
C PHE A 539 22.58 3.67 -20.49
N THR A 540 23.71 4.21 -20.05
CA THR A 540 25.02 4.00 -20.69
C THR A 540 25.85 3.11 -19.77
N ASP A 541 26.24 1.93 -20.27
CA ASP A 541 27.04 0.98 -19.52
C ASP A 541 28.52 1.36 -19.46
N CYS A 542 29.32 0.51 -18.82
CA CYS A 542 30.76 0.71 -18.64
C CYS A 542 31.56 0.72 -19.95
N SER A 543 31.04 0.14 -21.02
CA SER A 543 31.65 0.08 -22.34
C SER A 543 31.26 1.28 -23.23
N GLY A 544 30.41 2.17 -22.73
CA GLY A 544 29.91 3.33 -23.46
C GLY A 544 28.69 3.02 -24.34
N TYR A 545 28.13 1.81 -24.28
CA TYR A 545 26.92 1.45 -25.01
C TYR A 545 25.68 2.04 -24.32
N THR A 546 24.85 2.69 -25.12
CA THR A 546 23.62 3.35 -24.62
C THR A 546 22.38 2.57 -25.03
N THR A 547 21.55 2.27 -24.05
CA THR A 547 20.19 1.72 -24.25
C THR A 547 19.20 2.83 -23.96
N ARG A 548 18.20 2.99 -24.84
CA ARG A 548 17.14 4.00 -24.70
C ARG A 548 15.79 3.33 -24.53
N TYR A 549 14.94 3.98 -23.74
CA TYR A 549 13.63 3.47 -23.36
C TYR A 549 12.54 4.47 -23.72
N GLU A 550 11.41 3.98 -24.21
CA GLU A 550 10.22 4.78 -24.47
C GLU A 550 9.04 4.23 -23.67
N TYR A 551 8.17 5.14 -23.24
CA TYR A 551 7.02 4.83 -22.40
C TYR A 551 5.75 5.44 -23.00
N ASP A 552 4.60 4.79 -22.74
CA ASP A 552 3.31 5.36 -23.06
C ASP A 552 2.86 6.35 -21.97
N ARG A 553 1.70 6.97 -22.17
CA ARG A 553 1.14 7.93 -21.23
C ARG A 553 0.83 7.37 -19.84
N TYR A 554 0.73 6.06 -19.70
CA TYR A 554 0.48 5.36 -18.44
C TYR A 554 1.77 4.87 -17.76
N GLY A 555 2.91 5.25 -18.29
CA GLY A 555 4.21 4.86 -17.76
C GLY A 555 4.63 3.44 -18.11
N GLN A 556 3.97 2.79 -19.06
CA GLN A 556 4.30 1.45 -19.51
C GLN A 556 5.41 1.51 -20.57
N GLN A 557 6.40 0.64 -20.46
CA GLN A 557 7.54 0.60 -21.39
C GLN A 557 7.11 -0.01 -22.72
N ILE A 558 7.11 0.80 -23.79
CA ILE A 558 6.69 0.40 -25.12
C ILE A 558 7.82 0.08 -26.08
N ALA A 559 9.04 0.56 -25.82
CA ALA A 559 10.21 0.30 -26.67
C ALA A 559 11.50 0.32 -25.88
N VAL A 560 12.44 -0.54 -26.31
CA VAL A 560 13.82 -0.56 -25.84
C VAL A 560 14.72 -0.54 -27.08
N HIS A 561 15.59 0.48 -27.18
CA HIS A 561 16.52 0.66 -28.29
C HIS A 561 17.94 0.44 -27.80
N ARG A 562 18.60 -0.59 -28.33
CA ARG A 562 20.00 -0.91 -28.05
C ARG A 562 20.88 -0.43 -29.20
N GLU A 563 22.18 -0.50 -29.00
CA GLU A 563 23.16 -0.20 -30.04
C GLU A 563 22.93 -1.06 -31.30
N GLU A 564 23.43 -0.58 -32.43
CA GLU A 564 23.34 -1.23 -33.74
C GLU A 564 21.90 -1.40 -34.28
N GLY A 565 20.97 -0.58 -33.79
CA GLY A 565 19.58 -0.60 -34.25
C GLY A 565 18.76 -1.78 -33.73
N ILE A 566 19.23 -2.46 -32.71
CA ILE A 566 18.49 -3.55 -32.07
C ILE A 566 17.39 -2.95 -31.19
N SER A 567 16.16 -3.06 -31.65
CA SER A 567 14.99 -2.51 -30.94
C SER A 567 13.98 -3.60 -30.65
N THR A 568 13.39 -3.54 -29.46
CA THR A 568 12.27 -4.39 -29.07
C THR A 568 11.08 -3.53 -28.70
N TYR A 569 9.86 -4.04 -28.94
CA TYR A 569 8.62 -3.30 -28.75
C TYR A 569 7.63 -4.10 -27.92
N SER A 570 6.88 -3.42 -27.11
CA SER A 570 5.85 -4.01 -26.25
C SER A 570 4.55 -3.24 -26.39
N SER A 571 3.41 -3.94 -26.36
CA SER A 571 2.09 -3.33 -26.32
C SER A 571 1.26 -3.92 -25.20
N TYR A 572 0.29 -3.13 -24.73
CA TYR A 572 -0.49 -3.43 -23.54
C TYR A 572 -1.99 -3.28 -23.81
N ASN A 573 -2.80 -4.06 -23.12
CA ASN A 573 -4.25 -3.88 -23.15
C ASN A 573 -4.65 -2.74 -22.18
N PRO A 574 -5.92 -2.30 -22.20
CA PRO A 574 -6.39 -1.24 -21.29
C PRO A 574 -6.29 -1.59 -19.79
N ARG A 575 -6.12 -2.87 -19.43
CA ARG A 575 -5.87 -3.30 -18.05
C ARG A 575 -4.40 -3.15 -17.64
N GLY A 576 -3.52 -2.75 -18.55
CA GLY A 576 -2.09 -2.60 -18.29
C GLY A 576 -1.29 -3.91 -18.41
N GLN A 577 -1.85 -4.93 -19.01
CA GLN A 577 -1.19 -6.23 -19.19
C GLN A 577 -0.50 -6.29 -20.55
N LEU A 578 0.69 -6.91 -20.59
CA LEU A 578 1.47 -7.10 -21.81
C LEU A 578 0.73 -8.07 -22.73
N VAL A 579 0.36 -7.62 -23.95
CA VAL A 579 -0.35 -8.45 -24.94
C VAL A 579 0.53 -8.83 -26.13
N SER A 580 1.59 -8.07 -26.39
CA SER A 580 2.49 -8.32 -27.51
C SER A 580 3.90 -7.86 -27.17
N GLN A 581 4.88 -8.65 -27.59
CA GLN A 581 6.28 -8.28 -27.55
C GLN A 581 6.91 -8.65 -28.89
N ARG A 582 7.60 -7.68 -29.52
CA ARG A 582 8.25 -7.85 -30.82
C ARG A 582 9.76 -7.72 -30.62
N ASP A 583 10.52 -8.71 -31.10
CA ASP A 583 11.98 -8.68 -31.05
C ASP A 583 12.60 -7.85 -32.19
N ALA A 584 13.93 -7.78 -32.21
CA ALA A 584 14.68 -7.00 -33.20
C ALA A 584 14.48 -7.48 -34.65
N GLN A 585 14.09 -8.72 -34.87
CA GLN A 585 13.81 -9.28 -36.20
C GLN A 585 12.34 -9.15 -36.58
N GLY A 586 11.52 -8.49 -35.78
CA GLY A 586 10.10 -8.31 -36.01
C GLY A 586 9.25 -9.53 -35.63
N ARG A 587 9.83 -10.54 -34.99
CA ARG A 587 9.10 -11.71 -34.50
C ARG A 587 8.28 -11.34 -33.30
N GLU A 588 7.00 -11.72 -33.30
CA GLU A 588 6.03 -11.31 -32.28
C GLU A 588 5.63 -12.49 -31.40
N THR A 589 5.72 -12.27 -30.08
CA THR A 589 5.12 -13.14 -29.05
C THR A 589 3.87 -12.48 -28.53
N ARG A 590 2.76 -13.21 -28.45
CA ARG A 590 1.47 -12.71 -27.93
C ARG A 590 1.11 -13.36 -26.62
N TYR A 591 0.37 -12.60 -25.81
CA TYR A 591 -0.08 -13.03 -24.48
C TYR A 591 -1.59 -12.85 -24.38
N GLU A 592 -2.27 -13.89 -23.90
CA GLU A 592 -3.72 -13.88 -23.69
C GLU A 592 -4.03 -14.03 -22.20
N TYR A 593 -5.10 -13.36 -21.75
CA TYR A 593 -5.49 -13.31 -20.35
C TYR A 593 -6.96 -13.66 -20.17
N SER A 594 -7.29 -14.24 -19.01
CA SER A 594 -8.67 -14.47 -18.59
C SER A 594 -9.31 -13.18 -18.08
N ALA A 595 -10.62 -13.21 -17.88
CA ALA A 595 -11.36 -12.11 -17.23
C ALA A 595 -10.84 -11.80 -15.82
N ALA A 596 -10.30 -12.79 -15.12
CA ALA A 596 -9.67 -12.62 -13.80
C ALA A 596 -8.27 -12.01 -13.87
N GLY A 597 -7.71 -11.85 -15.09
CA GLY A 597 -6.37 -11.29 -15.29
C GLY A 597 -5.24 -12.32 -15.27
N ASP A 598 -5.53 -13.61 -15.27
CA ASP A 598 -4.53 -14.66 -15.33
C ASP A 598 -4.04 -14.89 -16.76
N LEU A 599 -2.74 -15.11 -16.93
CA LEU A 599 -2.14 -15.42 -18.23
C LEU A 599 -2.59 -16.84 -18.67
N THR A 600 -3.41 -16.92 -19.71
CA THR A 600 -3.98 -18.21 -20.18
C THR A 600 -3.22 -18.81 -21.35
N ALA A 601 -2.54 -18.00 -22.15
CA ALA A 601 -1.77 -18.50 -23.29
C ALA A 601 -0.61 -17.56 -23.63
N ILE A 602 0.46 -18.17 -24.14
CA ILE A 602 1.57 -17.51 -24.80
C ILE A 602 1.65 -18.08 -26.20
N VAL A 603 1.57 -17.22 -27.22
CA VAL A 603 1.69 -17.59 -28.63
C VAL A 603 3.04 -17.15 -29.13
N ALA A 604 3.90 -18.13 -29.44
CA ALA A 604 5.24 -17.87 -29.97
C ALA A 604 5.17 -17.34 -31.41
N PRO A 605 6.27 -16.76 -31.95
CA PRO A 605 6.29 -16.24 -33.32
C PRO A 605 5.97 -17.26 -34.40
N ASP A 606 6.27 -18.54 -34.17
CA ASP A 606 5.95 -19.65 -35.08
C ASP A 606 4.48 -20.10 -35.01
N GLY A 607 3.67 -19.48 -34.15
CA GLY A 607 2.27 -19.83 -33.93
C GLY A 607 2.06 -20.94 -32.89
N SER A 608 3.11 -21.51 -32.32
CA SER A 608 2.99 -22.51 -31.24
C SER A 608 2.41 -21.87 -29.99
N ARG A 609 1.50 -22.60 -29.33
CA ARG A 609 0.79 -22.12 -28.13
C ARG A 609 1.24 -22.89 -26.89
N SER A 610 1.52 -22.13 -25.83
CA SER A 610 1.62 -22.66 -24.47
C SER A 610 0.39 -22.17 -23.70
N GLU A 611 -0.32 -23.10 -23.08
CA GLU A 611 -1.58 -22.77 -22.36
C GLU A 611 -1.44 -23.07 -20.87
N ILE A 612 -2.08 -22.25 -20.06
CA ILE A 612 -2.10 -22.40 -18.61
C ILE A 612 -3.55 -22.36 -18.16
N GLN A 613 -3.95 -23.37 -17.36
CA GLN A 613 -5.25 -23.42 -16.71
C GLN A 613 -5.10 -23.16 -15.22
N TYR A 614 -6.09 -22.51 -14.62
CA TYR A 614 -6.07 -22.08 -13.23
C TYR A 614 -7.27 -22.62 -12.46
N ASP A 615 -7.10 -22.78 -11.16
CA ASP A 615 -8.22 -23.02 -10.25
C ASP A 615 -8.99 -21.70 -9.98
N ALA A 616 -10.03 -21.79 -9.16
CA ALA A 616 -10.88 -20.65 -8.86
C ALA A 616 -10.11 -19.48 -8.20
N TRP A 617 -9.00 -19.75 -7.52
CA TRP A 617 -8.19 -18.73 -6.83
C TRP A 617 -6.97 -18.26 -7.62
N GLY A 618 -6.80 -18.73 -8.86
CA GLY A 618 -5.73 -18.29 -9.74
C GLY A 618 -4.41 -19.04 -9.55
N LYS A 619 -4.43 -20.23 -8.94
CA LYS A 619 -3.28 -21.12 -8.94
C LYS A 619 -3.27 -21.96 -10.21
N ALA A 620 -2.12 -22.09 -10.86
CA ALA A 620 -1.99 -22.89 -12.07
C ALA A 620 -2.22 -24.39 -11.76
N VAL A 621 -3.18 -25.02 -12.45
CA VAL A 621 -3.49 -26.43 -12.29
C VAL A 621 -2.99 -27.28 -13.45
N SER A 622 -2.77 -26.68 -14.63
CA SER A 622 -2.13 -27.36 -15.75
C SER A 622 -1.40 -26.39 -16.66
N THR A 623 -0.33 -26.87 -17.29
CA THR A 623 0.38 -26.18 -18.36
C THR A 623 0.50 -27.12 -19.56
N THR A 624 0.17 -26.65 -20.75
CA THR A 624 0.24 -27.42 -21.99
C THR A 624 1.17 -26.74 -22.97
N GLN A 625 2.14 -27.46 -23.51
CA GLN A 625 3.06 -26.99 -24.52
C GLN A 625 3.35 -28.10 -25.51
N GLY A 626 3.15 -27.82 -26.83
CA GLY A 626 3.39 -28.82 -27.87
C GLY A 626 2.53 -30.09 -27.72
N GLY A 627 1.33 -29.98 -27.18
CA GLY A 627 0.43 -31.12 -26.92
C GLY A 627 0.79 -31.95 -25.67
N LEU A 628 1.85 -31.56 -24.95
CA LEU A 628 2.25 -32.20 -23.71
C LEU A 628 1.75 -31.39 -22.52
N THR A 629 1.13 -32.06 -21.55
CA THR A 629 0.49 -31.42 -20.40
C THR A 629 1.13 -31.85 -19.10
N ARG A 630 1.48 -30.87 -18.27
CA ARG A 630 1.79 -31.04 -16.84
C ARG A 630 0.61 -30.59 -16.02
N SER A 631 0.32 -31.27 -14.94
CA SER A 631 -0.75 -30.87 -14.03
C SER A 631 -0.29 -30.83 -12.59
N MET A 632 -0.97 -29.99 -11.79
CA MET A 632 -0.69 -29.74 -10.39
C MET A 632 -1.98 -29.82 -9.59
N GLY A 633 -1.96 -30.62 -8.53
CA GLY A 633 -3.06 -30.68 -7.58
C GLY A 633 -2.70 -29.98 -6.28
N TYR A 634 -3.68 -29.34 -5.65
CA TYR A 634 -3.53 -28.58 -4.41
C TYR A 634 -4.50 -29.08 -3.35
N ASP A 635 -4.10 -28.95 -2.09
CA ASP A 635 -5.03 -29.11 -0.98
C ASP A 635 -5.76 -27.79 -0.68
N ALA A 636 -6.65 -27.80 0.31
CA ALA A 636 -7.44 -26.61 0.69
C ALA A 636 -6.56 -25.45 1.20
N ALA A 637 -5.36 -25.75 1.72
CA ALA A 637 -4.38 -24.75 2.13
C ALA A 637 -3.58 -24.14 0.95
N GLY A 638 -3.84 -24.59 -0.29
CA GLY A 638 -3.12 -24.12 -1.47
C GLY A 638 -1.73 -24.73 -1.63
N ARG A 639 -1.42 -25.80 -0.92
CA ARG A 639 -0.15 -26.52 -1.03
C ARG A 639 -0.22 -27.55 -2.12
N ILE A 640 0.88 -27.71 -2.90
CA ILE A 640 0.95 -28.72 -3.95
C ILE A 640 0.99 -30.11 -3.31
N THR A 641 0.02 -30.97 -3.69
CA THR A 641 -0.07 -32.37 -3.21
C THR A 641 0.29 -33.36 -4.29
N VAL A 642 0.11 -33.03 -5.55
CA VAL A 642 0.38 -33.91 -6.69
C VAL A 642 0.99 -33.10 -7.83
N LEU A 643 2.07 -33.61 -8.41
CA LEU A 643 2.60 -33.14 -9.69
C LEU A 643 2.52 -34.32 -10.68
N THR A 644 1.90 -34.08 -11.84
CA THR A 644 1.84 -35.03 -12.93
C THR A 644 2.62 -34.45 -14.11
N ASN A 645 3.67 -35.16 -14.55
CA ASN A 645 4.46 -34.74 -15.70
C ASN A 645 3.82 -35.19 -17.03
N GLU A 646 4.47 -34.86 -18.15
CA GLU A 646 3.94 -35.09 -19.50
C GLU A 646 3.75 -36.55 -19.84
N ASN A 647 4.50 -37.47 -19.22
CA ASN A 647 4.37 -38.91 -19.44
C ASN A 647 3.41 -39.60 -18.46
N GLY A 648 2.72 -38.84 -17.62
CA GLY A 648 1.79 -39.36 -16.63
C GLY A 648 2.41 -39.81 -15.31
N SER A 649 3.73 -39.65 -15.14
CA SER A 649 4.38 -39.92 -13.85
C SER A 649 3.94 -38.90 -12.81
N GLN A 650 3.65 -39.39 -11.59
CA GLN A 650 3.18 -38.54 -10.49
C GLN A 650 4.18 -38.51 -9.35
N SER A 651 4.34 -37.32 -8.78
CA SER A 651 4.99 -37.07 -7.50
C SER A 651 3.95 -36.56 -6.51
N THR A 652 3.92 -37.16 -5.31
CA THR A 652 2.97 -36.76 -4.26
C THR A 652 3.70 -36.11 -3.09
N PHE A 653 3.05 -35.15 -2.45
CA PHE A 653 3.63 -34.39 -1.36
C PHE A 653 2.67 -34.36 -0.16
N ARG A 654 3.23 -34.50 1.02
CA ARG A 654 2.51 -34.41 2.28
C ARG A 654 3.13 -33.31 3.16
N TYR A 655 2.32 -32.74 4.03
CA TYR A 655 2.73 -31.64 4.87
C TYR A 655 2.33 -31.88 6.33
N ASP A 656 3.14 -31.35 7.23
CA ASP A 656 2.79 -31.29 8.64
C ASP A 656 1.84 -30.13 8.94
N PRO A 657 1.33 -29.98 10.17
CA PRO A 657 0.40 -28.90 10.51
C PRO A 657 0.96 -27.48 10.39
N VAL A 658 2.28 -27.31 10.23
CA VAL A 658 2.94 -26.00 10.06
C VAL A 658 3.52 -25.83 8.66
N ASP A 659 2.95 -26.51 7.66
CA ASP A 659 3.26 -26.40 6.23
C ASP A 659 4.65 -26.90 5.82
N ARG A 660 5.32 -27.69 6.66
CA ARG A 660 6.60 -28.31 6.30
C ARG A 660 6.34 -29.60 5.52
N LEU A 661 7.12 -29.80 4.45
CA LEU A 661 7.08 -31.03 3.66
C LEU A 661 7.56 -32.23 4.51
N THR A 662 6.79 -33.31 4.48
CA THR A 662 7.09 -34.56 5.22
C THR A 662 7.33 -35.76 4.34
#